data_1bc122b9e1883c79722823510ab7672c
#
_entry.id   1bc122b9e1883c79722823510ab7672c
#
_cell.length_a   1.000
_cell.length_b   1.000
_cell.length_c   1.000
_cell.angle_alpha   90.00
_cell.angle_beta   90.00
_cell.angle_gamma   90.00
#
_symmetry.space_group_name_H-M   'P 1'
#
loop_
_entity.id
_entity.type
_entity.pdbx_description
1 polymer ?
#
loop_
_entity_poly.entity_id
_entity_poly.type
_entity_poly.pdbx_seq_one_letter_code
_entity_poly.pdbx_strand_id
1 'polypeptide(L)'
;MLFFIVRLILCVCFFSFLMPLQSARAQQEIAMADQADIIETPEVVVSATKTPIPVARVTSAVEVITAEDMKRQNLRSVIDALRLAQGVAAFSSGGPGTDVSVRIRGGSSAQTLVLIDGAIVNSATLGQYNFANLTTDNIERIEILRGAQSMLYGSDAMGGVINITTKKGQGPPTVGAFLEYGSFATVREGGTVSGKQGIVDYSLALSRWDTSSFSAVNYRRGATERDSYRNWTGSARVGVDLPKDGRLDFNFRWTNSDVALDNVSATSPSDVFGSKNRSQEYVFSGSYQQPLTEWWSQKLTLSRAQEASLFLPGTLQRNLVTGAFSTPFGTPNETRVLSNRIEWQHDFRVTEMLLLSGGYQFREQQGENDSGLTNRILSSNAGFAQAQVNLWDRLFGTAGVRYDSYNVFGNATTYRLTGGYYSKETDTKLRTSYSTGFRAPTMNQLYFPNFGNPNLGPEKSQSMDVGVDQFFLSKSLKLSGGFFWNRYRNLIVTTFDPVFCAPFSTFQFCPQQLGDASTKGWEASLSYAYTSERQFLRGLTFQAQYTNTLTRDLDTAARLPRWPVDQWSMVIGYQPIEPMWITVTGRYVGSRFNTTGNNQSLRAFDVWSLAATYDVTKQVQVYLRAENLFNEKYEEVASAGVPIRSIFGGVRVAFSAKP
;
A
#
# COMPACT_ATOMS: atom_id res chain seq x y z
N MET A 1 -13.02 24.34 -7.64
CA MET A 1 -12.49 24.44 -9.00
C MET A 1 -11.60 25.67 -9.18
N LEU A 2 -12.04 26.89 -8.87
CA LEU A 2 -11.23 28.12 -9.01
C LEU A 2 -9.95 28.10 -8.16
N PHE A 3 -9.99 27.65 -6.90
CA PHE A 3 -8.82 27.48 -6.03
C PHE A 3 -7.80 26.46 -6.56
N PHE A 4 -8.26 25.42 -7.27
CA PHE A 4 -7.42 24.45 -7.92
C PHE A 4 -6.62 25.04 -9.07
N ILE A 5 -7.29 25.80 -9.94
CA ILE A 5 -6.68 26.48 -11.10
C ILE A 5 -5.61 27.48 -10.62
N VAL A 6 -5.88 28.24 -9.55
CA VAL A 6 -4.92 29.20 -8.98
C VAL A 6 -3.69 28.49 -8.41
N ARG A 7 -3.85 27.37 -7.69
CA ARG A 7 -2.72 26.59 -7.15
C ARG A 7 -1.91 25.90 -8.26
N LEU A 8 -2.58 25.40 -9.30
CA LEU A 8 -1.94 24.86 -10.50
C LEU A 8 -1.14 25.94 -11.25
N ILE A 9 -1.70 27.14 -11.42
CA ILE A 9 -1.02 28.28 -12.05
C ILE A 9 0.21 28.71 -11.23
N LEU A 10 0.11 28.77 -9.90
CA LEU A 10 1.25 29.07 -9.02
C LEU A 10 2.37 28.02 -9.13
N CYS A 11 2.03 26.74 -9.22
CA CYS A 11 3.02 25.69 -9.45
C CYS A 11 3.66 25.78 -10.84
N VAL A 12 2.88 26.10 -11.89
CA VAL A 12 3.40 26.32 -13.25
C VAL A 12 4.26 27.59 -13.31
N CYS A 13 3.87 28.68 -12.62
CA CYS A 13 4.68 29.88 -12.51
C CYS A 13 6.02 29.65 -11.76
N PHE A 14 6.04 28.75 -10.78
CA PHE A 14 7.28 28.37 -10.11
C PHE A 14 8.25 27.64 -11.06
N PHE A 15 7.73 26.83 -11.98
CA PHE A 15 8.50 26.22 -13.07
C PHE A 15 9.07 27.27 -14.04
N SER A 16 8.35 28.37 -14.29
CA SER A 16 8.78 29.43 -15.21
C SER A 16 9.90 30.32 -14.64
N PHE A 17 10.01 30.43 -13.31
CA PHE A 17 11.07 31.22 -12.65
C PHE A 17 12.41 30.49 -12.52
N LEU A 18 12.46 29.18 -12.76
CA LEU A 18 13.66 28.36 -12.75
C LEU A 18 14.35 28.20 -14.10
N MET A 19 13.95 28.98 -15.14
CA MET A 19 14.67 28.98 -16.41
C MET A 19 16.03 29.68 -16.24
N PRO A 20 17.15 29.02 -16.55
CA PRO A 20 18.45 29.63 -16.44
C PRO A 20 18.63 30.70 -17.52
N LEU A 21 19.19 31.85 -17.12
CA LEU A 21 19.80 32.82 -18.01
C LEU A 21 20.89 32.12 -18.83
N GLN A 22 20.73 32.17 -20.13
CA GLN A 22 21.66 31.62 -21.10
C GLN A 22 23.06 32.19 -20.92
N SER A 23 24.03 31.32 -20.69
CA SER A 23 25.41 31.58 -21.12
C SER A 23 25.73 30.67 -22.30
N ALA A 24 25.98 31.32 -23.44
CA ALA A 24 26.25 30.67 -24.69
C ALA A 24 27.67 30.11 -24.82
N ARG A 25 27.77 29.03 -25.58
CA ARG A 25 28.93 28.55 -26.36
C ARG A 25 30.08 27.88 -25.58
N ALA A 26 30.16 26.58 -25.68
CA ALA A 26 31.22 25.87 -26.43
C ALA A 26 31.12 24.36 -26.24
N GLN A 27 31.26 23.68 -27.34
CA GLN A 27 31.71 22.33 -27.61
C GLN A 27 30.64 21.33 -28.04
N GLN A 28 30.45 21.36 -29.34
CA GLN A 28 30.15 20.22 -30.18
C GLN A 28 31.31 19.22 -30.17
N GLU A 29 30.95 17.96 -30.33
CA GLU A 29 31.82 16.78 -30.51
C GLU A 29 32.35 16.17 -29.21
N ILE A 30 31.59 15.26 -28.68
CA ILE A 30 31.90 13.86 -28.21
C ILE A 30 30.62 13.35 -27.58
N ALA A 31 29.76 12.66 -28.29
CA ALA A 31 28.77 11.74 -27.73
C ALA A 31 27.84 11.20 -28.84
N MET A 32 28.40 10.50 -29.79
CA MET A 32 27.70 9.41 -30.45
C MET A 32 28.27 8.10 -29.95
N ALA A 33 27.99 7.75 -28.72
CA ALA A 33 28.14 6.39 -28.20
C ALA A 33 27.59 6.38 -26.76
N ASP A 34 26.31 6.21 -26.63
CA ASP A 34 25.60 5.49 -25.56
C ASP A 34 24.10 5.88 -25.58
N GLN A 35 23.47 5.83 -26.73
CA GLN A 35 22.05 5.49 -26.75
C GLN A 35 22.01 3.95 -26.63
N ALA A 36 22.28 3.43 -25.44
CA ALA A 36 21.76 2.15 -25.07
C ALA A 36 20.24 2.29 -25.20
N ASP A 37 19.67 1.61 -26.18
CA ASP A 37 18.25 1.32 -26.24
C ASP A 37 17.79 1.00 -24.83
N ILE A 38 17.01 1.91 -24.24
CA ILE A 38 16.19 1.57 -23.09
C ILE A 38 15.18 0.59 -23.69
N ILE A 39 15.58 -0.67 -23.77
CA ILE A 39 14.65 -1.78 -23.91
C ILE A 39 13.87 -1.69 -22.60
N GLU A 40 12.75 -0.97 -22.61
CA GLU A 40 11.76 -1.05 -21.54
C GLU A 40 11.39 -2.52 -21.46
N THR A 41 12.00 -3.21 -20.49
CA THR A 41 11.55 -4.55 -20.11
C THR A 41 10.07 -4.36 -19.79
N PRO A 42 9.15 -5.07 -20.46
CA PRO A 42 7.73 -4.84 -20.29
C PRO A 42 7.43 -4.99 -18.80
N GLU A 43 6.84 -3.94 -18.22
CA GLU A 43 6.44 -3.95 -16.80
C GLU A 43 5.63 -5.22 -16.51
N VAL A 44 6.13 -6.06 -15.59
CA VAL A 44 5.57 -7.38 -15.30
C VAL A 44 4.87 -7.35 -13.95
N VAL A 45 3.63 -7.83 -13.92
CA VAL A 45 2.82 -7.99 -12.71
C VAL A 45 2.71 -9.48 -12.37
N VAL A 46 2.94 -9.82 -11.13
CA VAL A 46 2.80 -11.19 -10.60
C VAL A 46 1.49 -11.34 -9.84
N SER A 47 1.07 -10.30 -9.13
CA SER A 47 -0.08 -10.37 -8.22
C SER A 47 -1.43 -10.62 -8.90
N ALA A 48 -1.57 -10.29 -10.18
CA ALA A 48 -2.84 -10.45 -10.90
C ALA A 48 -3.21 -11.92 -11.21
N THR A 49 -2.21 -12.81 -11.30
CA THR A 49 -2.40 -14.21 -11.75
C THR A 49 -1.52 -15.21 -10.98
N LYS A 50 -0.70 -14.76 -10.01
CA LYS A 50 0.37 -15.52 -9.35
C LYS A 50 1.46 -16.04 -10.28
N THR A 51 1.40 -15.68 -11.55
CA THR A 51 2.41 -15.95 -12.58
C THR A 51 2.86 -14.63 -13.20
N PRO A 52 4.13 -14.47 -13.59
CA PRO A 52 4.60 -13.24 -14.23
C PRO A 52 3.90 -13.02 -15.58
N ILE A 53 3.19 -11.90 -15.73
CA ILE A 53 2.57 -11.51 -17.01
C ILE A 53 2.83 -10.03 -17.30
N PRO A 54 3.05 -9.64 -18.56
CA PRO A 54 3.14 -8.22 -18.92
C PRO A 54 1.87 -7.46 -18.53
N VAL A 55 2.01 -6.22 -18.02
CA VAL A 55 0.87 -5.34 -17.65
C VAL A 55 -0.12 -5.20 -18.81
N ALA A 56 0.37 -5.18 -20.05
CA ALA A 56 -0.48 -5.12 -21.24
C ALA A 56 -1.50 -6.28 -21.33
N ARG A 57 -1.19 -7.46 -20.79
CA ARG A 57 -2.06 -8.66 -20.79
C ARG A 57 -2.93 -8.78 -19.54
N VAL A 58 -2.73 -7.94 -18.52
CA VAL A 58 -3.54 -7.98 -17.29
C VAL A 58 -4.96 -7.53 -17.57
N THR A 59 -5.93 -8.35 -17.21
CA THR A 59 -7.38 -8.10 -17.42
C THR A 59 -8.07 -7.48 -16.21
N SER A 60 -7.34 -7.26 -15.11
CA SER A 60 -7.83 -6.61 -13.89
C SER A 60 -7.34 -5.18 -13.76
N ALA A 61 -8.02 -4.39 -12.93
CA ALA A 61 -7.54 -3.06 -12.57
C ALA A 61 -6.30 -3.19 -11.68
N VAL A 62 -5.13 -2.89 -12.21
CA VAL A 62 -3.83 -2.93 -11.51
C VAL A 62 -3.09 -1.62 -11.66
N GLU A 63 -2.37 -1.25 -10.62
CA GLU A 63 -1.41 -0.15 -10.62
C GLU A 63 -0.09 -0.65 -10.04
N VAL A 64 1.02 -0.22 -10.62
CA VAL A 64 2.37 -0.53 -10.15
C VAL A 64 3.08 0.77 -9.83
N ILE A 65 3.66 0.87 -8.65
CA ILE A 65 4.50 1.98 -8.21
C ILE A 65 5.91 1.42 -8.06
N THR A 66 6.84 1.93 -8.84
CA THR A 66 8.22 1.42 -8.90
C THR A 66 9.14 2.11 -7.89
N ALA A 67 10.32 1.51 -7.64
CA ALA A 67 11.38 2.14 -6.85
C ALA A 67 11.80 3.49 -7.42
N GLU A 68 11.81 3.63 -8.75
CA GLU A 68 12.17 4.87 -9.42
C GLU A 68 11.10 5.96 -9.17
N ASP A 69 9.81 5.63 -9.23
CA ASP A 69 8.73 6.56 -8.90
C ASP A 69 8.84 7.05 -7.47
N MET A 70 9.06 6.13 -6.51
CA MET A 70 9.25 6.47 -5.11
C MET A 70 10.48 7.36 -4.88
N LYS A 71 11.58 7.08 -5.60
CA LYS A 71 12.83 7.84 -5.52
C LYS A 71 12.67 9.26 -6.10
N ARG A 72 12.07 9.41 -7.30
CA ARG A 72 11.84 10.70 -7.97
C ARG A 72 10.91 11.61 -7.16
N GLN A 73 9.91 11.02 -6.50
CA GLN A 73 8.99 11.73 -5.63
C GLN A 73 9.53 11.93 -4.20
N ASN A 74 10.68 11.35 -3.87
CA ASN A 74 11.27 11.34 -2.51
C ASN A 74 10.29 10.85 -1.43
N LEU A 75 9.52 9.78 -1.71
CA LEU A 75 8.58 9.20 -0.74
C LEU A 75 9.34 8.45 0.36
N ARG A 76 8.96 8.69 1.63
CA ARG A 76 9.62 8.08 2.80
C ARG A 76 8.99 6.77 3.23
N SER A 77 7.67 6.69 3.09
CA SER A 77 6.85 5.57 3.56
C SER A 77 5.95 5.06 2.46
N VAL A 78 5.56 3.80 2.56
CA VAL A 78 4.63 3.18 1.63
C VAL A 78 3.28 3.89 1.62
N ILE A 79 2.83 4.42 2.78
CA ILE A 79 1.59 5.19 2.86
C ILE A 79 1.62 6.43 1.97
N ASP A 80 2.77 7.09 1.81
CA ASP A 80 2.88 8.27 0.95
C ASP A 80 2.65 7.89 -0.52
N ALA A 81 3.14 6.73 -0.96
CA ALA A 81 2.86 6.18 -2.29
C ALA A 81 1.38 5.78 -2.45
N LEU A 82 0.81 5.09 -1.47
CA LEU A 82 -0.58 4.64 -1.51
C LEU A 82 -1.60 5.77 -1.48
N ARG A 83 -1.26 6.92 -0.90
CA ARG A 83 -2.10 8.15 -0.92
C ARG A 83 -2.26 8.74 -2.32
N LEU A 84 -1.35 8.44 -3.22
CA LEU A 84 -1.40 8.89 -4.62
C LEU A 84 -2.05 7.85 -5.54
N ALA A 85 -2.24 6.61 -5.08
CA ALA A 85 -2.75 5.52 -5.88
C ALA A 85 -4.26 5.62 -6.15
N GLN A 86 -4.66 5.23 -7.35
CA GLN A 86 -6.05 5.27 -7.79
C GLN A 86 -6.93 4.28 -7.03
N GLY A 87 -8.11 4.71 -6.61
CA GLY A 87 -9.08 3.84 -5.91
C GLY A 87 -8.69 3.45 -4.49
N VAL A 88 -7.62 4.05 -3.95
CA VAL A 88 -7.10 3.83 -2.60
C VAL A 88 -7.44 5.02 -1.71
N ALA A 89 -7.97 4.75 -0.54
CA ALA A 89 -8.18 5.73 0.51
C ALA A 89 -7.30 5.36 1.71
N ALA A 90 -6.39 6.25 2.09
CA ALA A 90 -5.41 6.03 3.14
C ALA A 90 -5.46 7.16 4.17
N PHE A 91 -5.56 6.80 5.45
CA PHE A 91 -5.75 7.73 6.57
C PHE A 91 -4.78 7.43 7.69
N SER A 92 -4.22 8.49 8.29
CA SER A 92 -3.41 8.40 9.50
C SER A 92 -4.19 8.98 10.69
N SER A 93 -4.04 8.37 11.84
CA SER A 93 -4.60 8.82 13.12
C SER A 93 -3.70 9.82 13.84
N GLY A 94 -2.73 10.43 13.16
CA GLY A 94 -1.78 11.38 13.73
C GLY A 94 -0.47 11.46 12.96
N GLY A 95 0.63 11.72 13.66
CA GLY A 95 1.97 11.80 13.13
C GLY A 95 2.56 10.44 12.68
N PRO A 96 3.83 10.42 12.27
CA PRO A 96 4.53 9.18 11.94
C PRO A 96 4.44 8.15 13.08
N GLY A 97 4.22 6.87 12.73
CA GLY A 97 4.12 5.77 13.68
C GLY A 97 2.72 5.53 14.26
N THR A 98 1.79 6.51 14.16
CA THR A 98 0.39 6.30 14.58
C THR A 98 -0.36 5.40 13.59
N ASP A 99 -1.50 4.86 14.00
CA ASP A 99 -2.26 3.91 13.18
C ASP A 99 -2.61 4.44 11.80
N VAL A 100 -2.34 3.63 10.77
CA VAL A 100 -2.58 3.92 9.36
C VAL A 100 -3.48 2.88 8.73
N SER A 101 -4.63 3.32 8.28
CA SER A 101 -5.66 2.51 7.64
C SER A 101 -5.62 2.71 6.13
N VAL A 102 -5.53 1.62 5.37
CA VAL A 102 -5.58 1.65 3.89
C VAL A 102 -6.75 0.82 3.40
N ARG A 103 -7.53 1.37 2.49
CA ARG A 103 -8.78 0.81 1.99
C ARG A 103 -8.86 0.92 0.48
N ILE A 104 -9.50 -0.03 -0.19
CA ILE A 104 -9.63 -0.07 -1.65
C ILE A 104 -11.12 -0.09 -2.03
N ARG A 105 -11.56 0.81 -2.95
CA ARG A 105 -12.89 0.86 -3.59
C ARG A 105 -14.08 0.66 -2.64
N GLY A 106 -14.08 1.31 -1.49
CA GLY A 106 -15.19 1.24 -0.53
C GLY A 106 -15.09 0.11 0.50
N GLY A 107 -14.13 -0.79 0.38
CA GLY A 107 -13.84 -1.82 1.38
C GLY A 107 -13.29 -1.24 2.67
N SER A 108 -13.20 -2.04 3.73
CA SER A 108 -12.49 -1.72 4.96
C SER A 108 -11.00 -2.09 4.86
N SER A 109 -10.17 -1.63 5.80
CA SER A 109 -8.76 -2.03 5.86
C SER A 109 -8.58 -3.52 6.12
N ALA A 110 -9.49 -4.15 6.86
CA ALA A 110 -9.48 -5.61 7.08
C ALA A 110 -9.90 -6.41 5.82
N GLN A 111 -10.47 -5.75 4.80
CA GLN A 111 -10.83 -6.32 3.52
C GLN A 111 -9.79 -6.06 2.42
N THR A 112 -8.64 -5.48 2.80
CA THR A 112 -7.48 -5.25 1.94
C THR A 112 -6.35 -6.18 2.38
N LEU A 113 -6.01 -7.14 1.54
CA LEU A 113 -4.90 -8.06 1.82
C LEU A 113 -3.57 -7.41 1.50
N VAL A 114 -2.58 -7.58 2.38
CA VAL A 114 -1.23 -7.05 2.19
C VAL A 114 -0.22 -8.19 2.20
N LEU A 115 0.64 -8.20 1.18
CA LEU A 115 1.77 -9.13 1.10
C LEU A 115 3.08 -8.35 1.05
N ILE A 116 4.10 -8.88 1.74
CA ILE A 116 5.49 -8.43 1.64
C ILE A 116 6.32 -9.67 1.25
N ASP A 117 6.93 -9.63 0.06
CA ASP A 117 7.70 -10.74 -0.52
C ASP A 117 6.96 -12.09 -0.46
N GLY A 118 5.64 -12.06 -0.68
CA GLY A 118 4.76 -13.22 -0.65
C GLY A 118 4.26 -13.65 0.73
N ALA A 119 4.75 -13.08 1.83
CA ALA A 119 4.21 -13.31 3.16
C ALA A 119 2.95 -12.44 3.41
N ILE A 120 1.86 -13.02 3.91
CA ILE A 120 0.67 -12.27 4.34
C ILE A 120 0.96 -11.64 5.70
N VAL A 121 0.84 -10.31 5.77
CA VAL A 121 1.17 -9.51 6.98
C VAL A 121 -0.05 -8.93 7.70
N ASN A 122 -1.27 -9.21 7.25
CA ASN A 122 -2.48 -8.81 7.96
C ASN A 122 -2.52 -9.47 9.35
N SER A 123 -2.77 -8.66 10.39
CA SER A 123 -2.86 -9.11 11.78
C SER A 123 -4.02 -10.08 11.98
N ALA A 124 -3.78 -11.22 12.64
CA ALA A 124 -4.82 -12.20 12.94
C ALA A 124 -5.86 -11.69 13.96
N THR A 125 -5.48 -10.73 14.81
CA THR A 125 -6.35 -10.14 15.84
C THR A 125 -7.22 -9.02 15.30
N LEU A 126 -6.69 -8.18 14.39
CA LEU A 126 -7.38 -7.00 13.84
C LEU A 126 -7.83 -7.18 12.38
N GLY A 127 -7.27 -8.14 11.63
CA GLY A 127 -7.57 -8.40 10.23
C GLY A 127 -6.92 -7.42 9.24
N GLN A 128 -6.31 -6.34 9.70
CA GLN A 128 -5.67 -5.31 8.88
C GLN A 128 -4.17 -5.30 9.06
N TYR A 129 -3.45 -4.69 8.13
CA TYR A 129 -2.04 -4.33 8.28
C TYR A 129 -1.92 -2.85 8.61
N ASN A 130 -1.07 -2.51 9.59
CA ASN A 130 -0.75 -1.13 9.93
C ASN A 130 0.48 -0.65 9.15
N PHE A 131 0.28 0.24 8.17
CA PHE A 131 1.35 0.76 7.32
C PHE A 131 2.24 1.80 7.99
N ALA A 132 2.00 2.16 9.25
CA ALA A 132 2.69 3.24 9.95
C ALA A 132 4.22 3.11 9.94
N ASN A 133 4.73 1.88 10.05
CA ASN A 133 6.15 1.59 10.18
C ASN A 133 6.81 1.10 8.88
N LEU A 134 6.08 1.09 7.76
CA LEU A 134 6.58 0.56 6.49
C LEU A 134 7.24 1.66 5.66
N THR A 135 8.57 1.72 5.72
CA THR A 135 9.39 2.65 4.92
C THR A 135 9.58 2.16 3.48
N THR A 136 9.89 3.07 2.55
CA THR A 136 10.20 2.75 1.15
C THR A 136 11.61 2.20 0.94
N ASP A 137 12.42 2.16 1.99
CA ASP A 137 13.79 1.67 1.93
C ASP A 137 13.81 0.20 1.51
N ASN A 138 14.59 -0.11 0.48
CA ASN A 138 14.72 -1.45 -0.12
C ASN A 138 13.43 -2.03 -0.77
N ILE A 139 12.42 -1.21 -1.08
CA ILE A 139 11.26 -1.65 -1.88
C ILE A 139 11.59 -1.47 -3.36
N GLU A 140 11.30 -2.52 -4.15
CA GLU A 140 11.44 -2.52 -5.61
C GLU A 140 10.17 -2.02 -6.28
N ARG A 141 9.01 -2.53 -5.85
CA ARG A 141 7.71 -2.12 -6.38
C ARG A 141 6.56 -2.44 -5.41
N ILE A 142 5.46 -1.73 -5.62
CA ILE A 142 4.17 -1.95 -4.96
C ILE A 142 3.15 -2.20 -6.06
N GLU A 143 2.55 -3.40 -6.07
CA GLU A 143 1.47 -3.76 -6.98
C GLU A 143 0.13 -3.66 -6.24
N ILE A 144 -0.82 -2.89 -6.78
CA ILE A 144 -2.14 -2.65 -6.18
C ILE A 144 -3.20 -3.23 -7.10
N LEU A 145 -3.81 -4.35 -6.70
CA LEU A 145 -4.93 -4.95 -7.40
C LEU A 145 -6.23 -4.51 -6.76
N ARG A 146 -7.13 -3.98 -7.56
CA ARG A 146 -8.43 -3.48 -7.11
C ARG A 146 -9.53 -4.48 -7.46
N GLY A 147 -10.55 -4.60 -6.58
CA GLY A 147 -11.61 -5.59 -6.65
C GLY A 147 -11.25 -6.91 -5.97
N ALA A 148 -12.23 -7.81 -5.80
CA ALA A 148 -12.04 -9.04 -5.05
C ALA A 148 -11.01 -9.99 -5.70
N GLN A 149 -10.06 -10.48 -4.89
CA GLN A 149 -8.97 -11.35 -5.28
C GLN A 149 -8.90 -12.65 -4.46
N SER A 150 -9.98 -12.98 -3.72
CA SER A 150 -9.98 -14.13 -2.81
C SER A 150 -9.79 -15.47 -3.54
N MET A 151 -10.10 -15.55 -4.82
CA MET A 151 -9.85 -16.77 -5.62
C MET A 151 -8.35 -17.10 -5.67
N LEU A 152 -7.47 -16.10 -5.70
CA LEU A 152 -6.01 -16.33 -5.70
C LEU A 152 -5.43 -16.37 -4.29
N TYR A 153 -5.91 -15.50 -3.40
CA TYR A 153 -5.23 -15.19 -2.13
C TYR A 153 -5.99 -15.66 -0.89
N GLY A 154 -7.25 -16.07 -1.01
CA GLY A 154 -8.10 -16.49 0.10
C GLY A 154 -8.72 -15.33 0.86
N SER A 155 -8.83 -15.49 2.17
CA SER A 155 -9.40 -14.49 3.08
C SER A 155 -8.72 -13.11 2.96
N ASP A 156 -9.48 -12.06 3.32
CA ASP A 156 -9.05 -10.67 3.46
C ASP A 156 -8.89 -9.90 2.12
N ALA A 157 -8.90 -10.59 0.97
CA ALA A 157 -8.75 -9.99 -0.36
C ALA A 157 -10.10 -9.62 -1.00
N MET A 158 -11.03 -9.04 -0.24
CA MET A 158 -12.39 -8.66 -0.70
C MET A 158 -12.40 -7.33 -1.45
N GLY A 159 -11.66 -6.33 -0.99
CA GLY A 159 -11.53 -5.00 -1.60
C GLY A 159 -10.39 -4.93 -2.62
N GLY A 160 -9.34 -5.68 -2.37
CA GLY A 160 -8.13 -5.72 -3.21
C GLY A 160 -6.93 -6.33 -2.52
N VAL A 161 -5.79 -6.28 -3.21
CA VAL A 161 -4.50 -6.78 -2.72
C VAL A 161 -3.43 -5.70 -2.94
N ILE A 162 -2.59 -5.48 -1.94
CA ILE A 162 -1.36 -4.69 -2.02
C ILE A 162 -0.20 -5.66 -1.87
N ASN A 163 0.57 -5.83 -2.93
CA ASN A 163 1.73 -6.72 -2.95
C ASN A 163 3.01 -5.90 -3.04
N ILE A 164 3.88 -6.02 -2.04
CA ILE A 164 5.11 -5.27 -1.89
C ILE A 164 6.28 -6.23 -2.11
N THR A 165 7.16 -5.87 -3.03
CA THR A 165 8.35 -6.65 -3.37
C THR A 165 9.59 -5.86 -3.02
N THR A 166 10.55 -6.48 -2.31
CA THR A 166 11.84 -5.86 -1.98
C THR A 166 12.84 -6.01 -3.13
N LYS A 167 13.84 -5.14 -3.16
CA LYS A 167 14.87 -5.10 -4.22
C LYS A 167 15.66 -6.39 -4.27
N LYS A 168 15.87 -6.85 -5.48
CA LYS A 168 16.79 -7.93 -5.82
C LYS A 168 18.19 -7.37 -6.11
N GLY A 169 19.23 -8.05 -5.70
CA GLY A 169 20.60 -7.69 -6.06
C GLY A 169 20.84 -7.83 -7.57
N GLN A 170 21.46 -6.82 -8.17
CA GLN A 170 21.77 -6.80 -9.60
C GLN A 170 23.15 -6.17 -9.83
N GLY A 171 23.83 -6.57 -10.90
CA GLY A 171 25.11 -5.99 -11.29
C GLY A 171 26.22 -6.18 -10.25
N PRO A 172 27.31 -5.40 -10.34
CA PRO A 172 28.43 -5.48 -9.41
C PRO A 172 28.01 -5.03 -8.00
N PRO A 173 28.76 -5.49 -6.96
CA PRO A 173 28.54 -5.08 -5.58
C PRO A 173 28.47 -3.55 -5.44
N THR A 174 27.39 -3.07 -4.88
CA THR A 174 27.11 -1.64 -4.68
C THR A 174 26.81 -1.39 -3.22
N VAL A 175 27.48 -0.39 -2.64
CA VAL A 175 27.23 0.11 -1.28
C VAL A 175 26.60 1.49 -1.39
N GLY A 176 25.47 1.69 -0.72
CA GLY A 176 24.78 2.97 -0.67
C GLY A 176 24.55 3.43 0.76
N ALA A 177 24.42 4.74 0.96
CA ALA A 177 24.03 5.35 2.21
C ALA A 177 23.19 6.61 1.95
N PHE A 178 22.38 6.98 2.92
CA PHE A 178 21.66 8.25 2.90
C PHE A 178 21.56 8.87 4.29
N LEU A 179 21.46 10.20 4.31
CA LEU A 179 21.16 10.99 5.49
C LEU A 179 20.16 12.09 5.11
N GLU A 180 19.11 12.24 5.89
CA GLU A 180 18.08 13.29 5.75
C GLU A 180 17.88 13.99 7.08
N TYR A 181 17.75 15.32 7.04
CA TYR A 181 17.39 16.16 8.18
C TYR A 181 16.29 17.13 7.79
N GLY A 182 15.42 17.53 8.74
CA GLY A 182 14.39 18.51 8.44
C GLY A 182 13.44 18.84 9.57
N SER A 183 12.28 19.33 9.19
CA SER A 183 11.21 19.77 10.09
C SER A 183 10.90 18.75 11.17
N PHE A 184 10.44 19.20 12.34
CA PHE A 184 10.13 18.40 13.52
C PHE A 184 11.35 17.66 14.11
N ALA A 185 12.57 18.22 13.96
CA ALA A 185 13.81 17.56 14.33
C ALA A 185 13.93 16.13 13.76
N THR A 186 13.45 15.95 12.53
CA THR A 186 13.49 14.67 11.85
C THR A 186 14.91 14.35 11.39
N VAL A 187 15.38 13.15 11.72
CA VAL A 187 16.61 12.54 11.19
C VAL A 187 16.24 11.19 10.58
N ARG A 188 16.67 10.95 9.35
CA ARG A 188 16.62 9.64 8.72
C ARG A 188 17.97 9.29 8.15
N GLU A 189 18.42 8.10 8.42
CA GLU A 189 19.70 7.58 7.96
C GLU A 189 19.56 6.12 7.56
N GLY A 190 20.43 5.65 6.67
CA GLY A 190 20.42 4.25 6.31
C GLY A 190 21.56 3.89 5.36
N GLY A 191 21.78 2.59 5.28
CA GLY A 191 22.75 1.99 4.41
C GLY A 191 22.20 0.80 3.65
N THR A 192 22.73 0.54 2.47
CA THR A 192 22.37 -0.58 1.61
C THR A 192 23.61 -1.26 1.05
N VAL A 193 23.55 -2.58 0.90
CA VAL A 193 24.55 -3.35 0.17
C VAL A 193 23.80 -4.29 -0.76
N SER A 194 24.10 -4.24 -2.05
CA SER A 194 23.44 -5.12 -3.03
C SER A 194 24.38 -5.50 -4.15
N GLY A 195 24.11 -6.63 -4.81
CA GLY A 195 24.89 -7.07 -5.96
C GLY A 195 24.53 -8.48 -6.37
N LYS A 196 25.14 -8.92 -7.48
CA LYS A 196 25.10 -10.31 -7.95
C LYS A 196 26.52 -10.79 -8.22
N GLN A 197 26.87 -11.95 -7.68
CA GLN A 197 28.16 -12.60 -7.91
C GLN A 197 27.93 -14.08 -8.24
N GLY A 198 28.24 -14.45 -9.48
CA GLY A 198 27.95 -15.78 -9.97
C GLY A 198 26.46 -16.10 -9.92
N ILE A 199 26.13 -17.20 -9.22
CA ILE A 199 24.73 -17.67 -9.06
C ILE A 199 23.99 -16.99 -7.91
N VAL A 200 24.66 -16.18 -7.07
CA VAL A 200 24.08 -15.56 -5.87
C VAL A 200 23.85 -14.09 -6.10
N ASP A 201 22.64 -13.62 -5.85
CA ASP A 201 22.30 -12.21 -5.72
C ASP A 201 21.87 -11.89 -4.27
N TYR A 202 22.14 -10.66 -3.83
CA TYR A 202 21.83 -10.22 -2.47
C TYR A 202 21.49 -8.73 -2.43
N SER A 203 20.60 -8.37 -1.50
CA SER A 203 20.24 -6.99 -1.19
C SER A 203 19.97 -6.88 0.31
N LEU A 204 20.76 -6.06 0.98
CA LEU A 204 20.68 -5.79 2.41
C LEU A 204 20.41 -4.31 2.61
N ALA A 205 19.56 -3.96 3.55
CA ALA A 205 19.33 -2.58 3.95
C ALA A 205 19.08 -2.47 5.45
N LEU A 206 19.57 -1.39 6.03
CA LEU A 206 19.28 -0.98 7.40
C LEU A 206 19.00 0.52 7.40
N SER A 207 17.91 0.93 8.02
CA SER A 207 17.57 2.35 8.15
C SER A 207 17.00 2.68 9.51
N ARG A 208 17.13 3.95 9.88
CA ARG A 208 16.58 4.52 11.12
C ARG A 208 15.87 5.82 10.79
N TRP A 209 14.74 6.04 11.46
CA TRP A 209 13.97 7.26 11.39
C TRP A 209 13.62 7.73 12.80
N ASP A 210 14.10 8.89 13.19
CA ASP A 210 13.77 9.57 14.44
C ASP A 210 13.11 10.93 14.12
N THR A 211 12.06 11.27 14.86
CA THR A 211 11.44 12.60 14.79
C THR A 211 10.78 12.94 16.12
N SER A 212 10.85 14.22 16.50
CA SER A 212 10.03 14.74 17.59
C SER A 212 8.57 14.90 17.18
N SER A 213 8.29 14.85 15.86
CA SER A 213 6.96 14.93 15.27
C SER A 213 6.14 16.16 15.76
N PHE A 214 4.84 16.07 15.65
CA PHE A 214 3.81 16.97 16.17
C PHE A 214 2.82 16.12 16.97
N SER A 215 1.94 16.75 17.76
CA SER A 215 0.94 16.00 18.54
C SER A 215 0.04 15.14 17.65
N ALA A 216 -0.26 13.92 18.09
CA ALA A 216 -1.23 13.04 17.43
C ALA A 216 -2.63 13.67 17.43
N VAL A 217 -2.95 14.54 18.40
CA VAL A 217 -4.13 15.39 18.36
C VAL A 217 -3.85 16.67 17.56
N ASN A 218 -4.84 17.09 16.78
CA ASN A 218 -4.74 18.29 15.96
C ASN A 218 -4.54 19.55 16.82
N TYR A 219 -3.54 20.37 16.48
CA TYR A 219 -3.23 21.61 17.19
C TYR A 219 -4.41 22.59 17.32
N ARG A 220 -5.40 22.51 16.40
CA ARG A 220 -6.67 23.28 16.49
C ARG A 220 -7.53 22.91 17.68
N ARG A 221 -7.26 21.74 18.29
CA ARG A 221 -7.92 21.28 19.52
C ARG A 221 -7.19 21.75 20.79
N GLY A 222 -6.10 22.50 20.63
CA GLY A 222 -5.28 23.02 21.74
C GLY A 222 -4.19 22.07 22.22
N ALA A 223 -3.84 21.04 21.42
CA ALA A 223 -2.73 20.17 21.69
C ALA A 223 -1.41 20.93 21.69
N THR A 224 -0.54 20.65 22.64
CA THR A 224 0.71 21.38 22.89
C THR A 224 1.94 20.49 22.98
N GLU A 225 1.77 19.20 23.23
CA GLU A 225 2.89 18.27 23.28
C GLU A 225 3.32 17.81 21.88
N ARG A 226 4.39 17.04 21.84
CA ARG A 226 4.93 16.44 20.62
C ARG A 226 5.02 14.94 20.81
N ASP A 227 4.44 14.20 19.89
CA ASP A 227 4.46 12.74 19.91
C ASP A 227 5.63 12.21 19.11
N SER A 228 6.70 11.89 19.81
CA SER A 228 7.92 11.40 19.19
C SER A 228 7.73 10.04 18.54
N TYR A 229 8.49 9.81 17.49
CA TYR A 229 8.53 8.53 16.77
C TYR A 229 9.96 8.12 16.50
N ARG A 230 10.25 6.84 16.71
CA ARG A 230 11.50 6.18 16.33
C ARG A 230 11.19 4.88 15.63
N ASN A 231 11.88 4.60 14.53
CA ASN A 231 11.73 3.34 13.80
C ASN A 231 13.08 2.86 13.27
N TRP A 232 13.38 1.59 13.52
CA TRP A 232 14.45 0.84 12.88
C TRP A 232 13.84 -0.14 11.89
N THR A 233 14.37 -0.20 10.68
CA THR A 233 13.98 -1.16 9.64
C THR A 233 15.23 -1.84 9.10
N GLY A 234 15.25 -3.16 9.18
CA GLY A 234 16.23 -4.01 8.53
C GLY A 234 15.58 -4.89 7.48
N SER A 235 16.23 -5.10 6.34
CA SER A 235 15.77 -6.07 5.34
C SER A 235 16.94 -6.77 4.68
N ALA A 236 16.73 -8.03 4.32
CA ALA A 236 17.69 -8.85 3.62
C ALA A 236 16.96 -9.70 2.59
N ARG A 237 17.48 -9.75 1.38
CA ARG A 237 17.07 -10.68 0.34
C ARG A 237 18.28 -11.36 -0.23
N VAL A 238 18.23 -12.70 -0.35
CA VAL A 238 19.26 -13.52 -0.97
C VAL A 238 18.60 -14.44 -1.97
N GLY A 239 19.09 -14.42 -3.20
CA GLY A 239 18.62 -15.29 -4.28
C GLY A 239 19.76 -16.18 -4.77
N VAL A 240 19.44 -17.41 -5.11
CA VAL A 240 20.38 -18.38 -5.67
C VAL A 240 19.78 -18.97 -6.94
N ASP A 241 20.46 -18.74 -8.06
CA ASP A 241 20.09 -19.35 -9.34
C ASP A 241 20.57 -20.82 -9.33
N LEU A 242 19.64 -21.73 -9.57
CA LEU A 242 19.90 -23.17 -9.59
C LEU A 242 20.00 -23.68 -11.04
N PRO A 243 20.54 -24.88 -11.26
CA PRO A 243 20.56 -25.53 -12.57
C PRO A 243 19.12 -25.64 -13.15
N LYS A 244 19.01 -25.64 -14.48
CA LYS A 244 17.76 -25.75 -15.24
C LYS A 244 16.77 -24.64 -14.90
N ASP A 245 17.24 -23.41 -14.81
CA ASP A 245 16.45 -22.20 -14.51
C ASP A 245 15.68 -22.28 -13.19
N GLY A 246 16.14 -23.11 -12.26
CA GLY A 246 15.64 -23.16 -10.91
C GLY A 246 16.10 -21.93 -10.10
N ARG A 247 15.36 -21.60 -9.04
CA ARG A 247 15.68 -20.48 -8.18
C ARG A 247 15.23 -20.69 -6.74
N LEU A 248 16.09 -20.29 -5.82
CA LEU A 248 15.75 -20.10 -4.40
C LEU A 248 15.80 -18.60 -4.07
N ASP A 249 14.80 -18.10 -3.40
CA ASP A 249 14.78 -16.75 -2.82
C ASP A 249 14.49 -16.86 -1.32
N PHE A 250 15.27 -16.13 -0.51
CA PHE A 250 15.07 -15.95 0.93
C PHE A 250 14.93 -14.46 1.21
N ASN A 251 13.89 -14.09 1.92
CA ASN A 251 13.59 -12.71 2.29
C ASN A 251 13.39 -12.63 3.80
N PHE A 252 13.94 -11.59 4.39
CA PHE A 252 13.77 -11.23 5.79
C PHE A 252 13.53 -9.73 5.91
N ARG A 253 12.54 -9.34 6.70
CA ARG A 253 12.32 -7.97 7.12
C ARG A 253 12.10 -7.91 8.62
N TRP A 254 12.72 -6.93 9.25
CA TRP A 254 12.53 -6.61 10.66
C TRP A 254 12.23 -5.14 10.80
N THR A 255 11.27 -4.83 11.69
CA THR A 255 10.91 -3.45 12.05
C THR A 255 10.78 -3.37 13.57
N ASN A 256 11.31 -2.31 14.16
CA ASN A 256 11.18 -2.01 15.59
C ASN A 256 10.87 -0.52 15.76
N SER A 257 9.71 -0.21 16.33
CA SER A 257 9.23 1.16 16.48
C SER A 257 8.79 1.49 17.90
N ASP A 258 8.94 2.75 18.26
CA ASP A 258 8.44 3.37 19.50
C ASP A 258 7.74 4.67 19.09
N VAL A 259 6.44 4.81 19.39
CA VAL A 259 5.63 5.98 19.05
C VAL A 259 4.89 6.46 20.29
N ALA A 260 4.96 7.78 20.56
CA ALA A 260 4.11 8.41 21.56
C ALA A 260 2.69 8.58 21.03
N LEU A 261 1.70 8.45 21.88
CA LEU A 261 0.29 8.42 21.51
C LEU A 261 -0.54 9.36 22.38
N ASP A 262 -1.54 9.95 21.74
CA ASP A 262 -2.61 10.72 22.36
C ASP A 262 -3.98 10.05 22.20
N ASN A 263 -4.97 10.57 22.91
CA ASN A 263 -6.35 10.21 22.68
C ASN A 263 -6.97 11.12 21.61
N VAL A 264 -7.04 10.65 20.37
CA VAL A 264 -7.62 11.36 19.22
C VAL A 264 -9.16 11.21 19.14
N SER A 265 -9.84 11.18 20.29
CA SER A 265 -11.30 11.15 20.33
C SER A 265 -11.92 12.34 19.60
N ALA A 266 -12.97 12.10 18.86
CA ALA A 266 -13.72 13.15 18.15
C ALA A 266 -14.42 14.14 19.09
N THR A 267 -14.83 13.68 20.28
CA THR A 267 -15.61 14.45 21.27
C THR A 267 -14.80 14.92 22.47
N SER A 268 -13.80 14.13 22.88
CA SER A 268 -12.97 14.40 24.05
C SER A 268 -11.49 14.11 23.77
N PRO A 269 -10.86 14.85 22.82
CA PRO A 269 -9.44 14.68 22.54
C PRO A 269 -8.61 15.08 23.75
N SER A 270 -7.50 14.35 23.98
CA SER A 270 -6.64 14.63 25.14
C SER A 270 -5.17 14.43 24.78
N ASP A 271 -4.32 15.33 25.26
CA ASP A 271 -2.87 15.06 25.35
C ASP A 271 -2.65 13.99 26.43
N VAL A 272 -1.91 12.93 26.13
CA VAL A 272 -1.66 11.81 27.06
C VAL A 272 -0.16 11.62 27.29
N PHE A 273 0.34 12.28 28.31
CA PHE A 273 1.76 12.35 28.60
C PHE A 273 2.34 10.98 28.96
N GLY A 274 3.36 10.56 28.20
CA GLY A 274 4.07 9.30 28.41
C GLY A 274 3.39 8.06 27.86
N SER A 275 2.23 8.18 27.21
CA SER A 275 1.61 7.05 26.51
C SER A 275 2.43 6.67 25.28
N LYS A 276 2.63 5.37 25.06
CA LYS A 276 3.45 4.86 23.96
C LYS A 276 2.92 3.54 23.43
N ASN A 277 3.23 3.29 22.17
CA ASN A 277 3.16 1.96 21.59
C ASN A 277 4.54 1.53 21.08
N ARG A 278 5.01 0.36 21.49
CA ARG A 278 6.22 -0.28 20.97
C ARG A 278 5.81 -1.46 20.12
N SER A 279 6.30 -1.50 18.89
CA SER A 279 5.96 -2.58 17.97
C SER A 279 7.22 -3.20 17.39
N GLN A 280 7.23 -4.52 17.33
CA GLN A 280 8.25 -5.32 16.63
C GLN A 280 7.57 -6.22 15.62
N GLU A 281 8.06 -6.18 14.39
CA GLU A 281 7.56 -7.02 13.30
C GLU A 281 8.71 -7.79 12.67
N TYR A 282 8.50 -9.07 12.42
CA TYR A 282 9.41 -9.95 11.68
C TYR A 282 8.64 -10.62 10.56
N VAL A 283 9.15 -10.52 9.35
CA VAL A 283 8.60 -11.17 8.16
C VAL A 283 9.69 -12.00 7.50
N PHE A 284 9.44 -13.29 7.37
CA PHE A 284 10.29 -14.24 6.65
C PHE A 284 9.52 -14.80 5.48
N SER A 285 10.16 -14.93 4.33
CA SER A 285 9.67 -15.75 3.24
C SER A 285 10.79 -16.48 2.56
N GLY A 286 10.52 -17.72 2.17
CA GLY A 286 11.38 -18.52 1.32
C GLY A 286 10.57 -19.07 0.15
N SER A 287 11.14 -19.03 -1.05
CA SER A 287 10.51 -19.64 -2.20
C SER A 287 11.50 -20.47 -3.00
N TYR A 288 11.06 -21.65 -3.42
CA TYR A 288 11.73 -22.50 -4.39
C TYR A 288 10.88 -22.58 -5.64
N GLN A 289 11.46 -22.18 -6.77
CA GLN A 289 10.84 -22.30 -8.07
C GLN A 289 11.72 -23.14 -8.98
N GLN A 290 11.10 -24.11 -9.69
CA GLN A 290 11.82 -24.99 -10.60
C GLN A 290 10.94 -25.35 -11.79
N PRO A 291 11.37 -25.06 -13.03
CA PRO A 291 10.87 -25.73 -14.21
C PRO A 291 11.28 -27.21 -14.15
N LEU A 292 10.30 -28.11 -14.19
CA LEU A 292 10.52 -29.56 -14.19
C LEU A 292 10.64 -30.07 -15.63
N THR A 293 9.87 -29.48 -16.53
CA THR A 293 9.93 -29.67 -17.98
C THR A 293 9.66 -28.33 -18.68
N GLU A 294 9.69 -28.27 -20.01
CA GLU A 294 9.35 -27.06 -20.79
C GLU A 294 7.90 -26.60 -20.59
N TRP A 295 7.01 -27.51 -20.23
CA TRP A 295 5.57 -27.25 -20.06
C TRP A 295 5.11 -27.29 -18.61
N TRP A 296 5.93 -27.72 -17.64
CA TRP A 296 5.58 -27.84 -16.23
C TRP A 296 6.59 -27.20 -15.32
N SER A 297 6.15 -26.24 -14.52
CA SER A 297 6.94 -25.63 -13.44
C SER A 297 6.23 -25.72 -12.10
N GLN A 298 6.99 -25.67 -11.04
CA GLN A 298 6.47 -25.64 -9.68
C GLN A 298 7.08 -24.48 -8.88
N LYS A 299 6.31 -24.04 -7.89
CA LYS A 299 6.75 -23.04 -6.90
C LYS A 299 6.25 -23.43 -5.52
N LEU A 300 7.19 -23.62 -4.57
CA LEU A 300 6.89 -23.78 -3.15
C LEU A 300 7.24 -22.47 -2.45
N THR A 301 6.32 -21.95 -1.64
CA THR A 301 6.53 -20.75 -0.83
C THR A 301 6.23 -21.05 0.62
N LEU A 302 7.17 -20.73 1.49
CA LEU A 302 7.03 -20.80 2.94
C LEU A 302 7.12 -19.36 3.47
N SER A 303 6.23 -18.97 4.37
CA SER A 303 6.33 -17.65 4.98
C SER A 303 5.87 -17.64 6.43
N ARG A 304 6.46 -16.72 7.20
CA ARG A 304 6.12 -16.44 8.58
C ARG A 304 6.12 -14.93 8.81
N ALA A 305 5.02 -14.41 9.33
CA ALA A 305 4.91 -13.04 9.83
C ALA A 305 4.61 -13.08 11.32
N GLN A 306 5.35 -12.30 12.10
CA GLN A 306 5.18 -12.19 13.53
C GLN A 306 5.16 -10.70 13.90
N GLU A 307 4.18 -10.32 14.71
CA GLU A 307 4.05 -8.97 15.28
C GLU A 307 3.92 -9.09 16.79
N ALA A 308 4.64 -8.22 17.52
CA ALA A 308 4.45 -7.98 18.95
C ALA A 308 4.25 -6.47 19.15
N SER A 309 3.17 -6.09 19.81
CA SER A 309 2.81 -4.69 20.07
C SER A 309 2.53 -4.52 21.56
N LEU A 310 3.31 -3.66 22.23
CA LEU A 310 3.17 -3.34 23.65
C LEU A 310 2.64 -1.91 23.79
N PHE A 311 1.39 -1.79 24.21
CA PHE A 311 0.80 -0.52 24.61
C PHE A 311 1.17 -0.21 26.06
N LEU A 312 1.68 1.00 26.30
CA LEU A 312 1.98 1.56 27.61
C LEU A 312 1.09 2.78 27.84
N PRO A 313 0.17 2.76 28.82
CA PRO A 313 -0.64 3.92 29.16
C PRO A 313 0.24 5.06 29.68
N GLY A 314 -0.20 6.29 29.48
CA GLY A 314 0.47 7.47 30.02
C GLY A 314 0.31 7.58 31.54
N THR A 315 0.97 8.56 32.11
CA THR A 315 0.90 8.87 33.55
C THR A 315 -0.09 9.97 33.88
N LEU A 316 -0.35 10.86 32.93
CA LEU A 316 -1.22 12.02 33.06
C LEU A 316 -1.91 12.28 31.71
N GLN A 317 -3.18 12.66 31.72
CA GLN A 317 -3.86 13.17 30.53
C GLN A 317 -4.49 14.51 30.80
N ARG A 318 -4.49 15.38 29.77
CA ARG A 318 -5.16 16.68 29.76
C ARG A 318 -6.27 16.64 28.73
N ASN A 319 -7.51 16.72 29.17
CA ASN A 319 -8.66 16.87 28.26
C ASN A 319 -8.62 18.25 27.58
N LEU A 320 -8.57 18.27 26.24
CA LEU A 320 -8.40 19.52 25.49
C LEU A 320 -9.70 20.31 25.31
N VAL A 321 -10.85 19.74 25.68
CA VAL A 321 -12.14 20.44 25.66
C VAL A 321 -12.37 21.16 27.00
N THR A 322 -12.12 20.48 28.11
CA THR A 322 -12.41 20.99 29.46
C THR A 322 -11.19 21.58 30.16
N GLY A 323 -9.98 21.29 29.67
CA GLY A 323 -8.71 21.64 30.35
C GLY A 323 -8.41 20.78 31.58
N ALA A 324 -9.29 19.84 31.95
CA ALA A 324 -9.13 19.04 33.16
C ALA A 324 -7.99 17.99 33.00
N PHE A 325 -7.27 17.78 34.10
CA PHE A 325 -6.26 16.73 34.21
C PHE A 325 -6.84 15.51 34.92
N SER A 326 -6.47 14.32 34.46
CA SER A 326 -6.85 13.05 35.08
C SER A 326 -5.80 11.97 34.79
N THR A 327 -5.87 10.84 35.47
CA THR A 327 -5.08 9.66 35.14
C THR A 327 -5.62 9.01 33.86
N PRO A 328 -4.78 8.65 32.88
CA PRO A 328 -5.22 7.94 31.69
C PRO A 328 -5.83 6.58 32.08
N PHE A 329 -6.83 6.18 31.33
CA PHE A 329 -7.41 4.85 31.46
C PHE A 329 -6.56 3.80 30.72
N GLY A 330 -6.39 2.64 31.33
CA GLY A 330 -5.73 1.48 30.74
C GLY A 330 -4.61 0.90 31.61
N THR A 331 -4.22 -0.30 31.26
CA THR A 331 -3.05 -1.00 31.78
C THR A 331 -2.10 -1.33 30.64
N PRO A 332 -0.81 -1.57 30.91
CA PRO A 332 0.08 -2.11 29.89
C PRO A 332 -0.53 -3.37 29.28
N ASN A 333 -0.46 -3.48 27.95
CA ASN A 333 -1.05 -4.60 27.22
C ASN A 333 -0.15 -4.99 26.06
N GLU A 334 0.35 -6.21 26.09
CA GLU A 334 1.10 -6.77 24.96
C GLU A 334 0.19 -7.67 24.14
N THR A 335 0.21 -7.47 22.82
CA THR A 335 -0.46 -8.32 21.83
C THR A 335 0.60 -8.97 20.96
N ARG A 336 0.54 -10.29 20.82
CA ARG A 336 1.41 -11.06 19.92
C ARG A 336 0.59 -11.81 18.90
N VAL A 337 1.03 -11.71 17.65
CA VAL A 337 0.40 -12.35 16.50
C VAL A 337 1.44 -13.09 15.70
N LEU A 338 1.10 -14.30 15.27
CA LEU A 338 1.92 -15.14 14.41
C LEU A 338 1.08 -15.66 13.25
N SER A 339 1.62 -15.62 12.03
CA SER A 339 1.00 -16.21 10.85
C SER A 339 2.03 -17.03 10.09
N ASN A 340 1.79 -18.34 9.95
CA ASN A 340 2.59 -19.26 9.16
C ASN A 340 1.79 -19.63 7.90
N ARG A 341 2.47 -19.75 6.74
CA ARG A 341 1.86 -20.14 5.49
C ARG A 341 2.78 -21.03 4.67
N ILE A 342 2.20 -22.08 4.12
CA ILE A 342 2.81 -22.95 3.10
C ILE A 342 1.93 -22.88 1.86
N GLU A 343 2.51 -22.63 0.70
CA GLU A 343 1.80 -22.67 -0.58
C GLU A 343 2.65 -23.41 -1.59
N TRP A 344 2.04 -24.38 -2.26
CA TRP A 344 2.64 -25.15 -3.32
C TRP A 344 1.81 -25.01 -4.59
N GLN A 345 2.37 -24.41 -5.62
CA GLN A 345 1.74 -24.10 -6.90
C GLN A 345 2.43 -24.88 -8.02
N HIS A 346 1.62 -25.34 -8.97
CA HIS A 346 2.06 -25.93 -10.22
C HIS A 346 1.46 -25.17 -11.40
N ASP A 347 2.29 -24.93 -12.41
CA ASP A 347 1.92 -24.25 -13.63
C ASP A 347 2.18 -25.16 -14.83
N PHE A 348 1.16 -25.44 -15.64
CA PHE A 348 1.18 -26.33 -16.79
C PHE A 348 0.88 -25.52 -18.06
N ARG A 349 1.89 -25.31 -18.89
CA ARG A 349 1.75 -24.70 -20.22
C ARG A 349 1.26 -25.76 -21.20
N VAL A 350 -0.07 -25.91 -21.29
CA VAL A 350 -0.72 -26.92 -22.14
C VAL A 350 -0.49 -26.63 -23.62
N THR A 351 -0.55 -25.33 -23.98
CA THR A 351 -0.18 -24.79 -25.29
C THR A 351 0.41 -23.40 -25.11
N GLU A 352 0.88 -22.76 -26.19
CA GLU A 352 1.29 -21.35 -26.14
C GLU A 352 0.13 -20.39 -25.75
N MET A 353 -1.11 -20.82 -25.98
CA MET A 353 -2.32 -20.03 -25.71
C MET A 353 -2.97 -20.35 -24.37
N LEU A 354 -2.64 -21.48 -23.71
CA LEU A 354 -3.30 -21.95 -22.50
C LEU A 354 -2.29 -22.34 -21.41
N LEU A 355 -2.36 -21.62 -20.29
CA LEU A 355 -1.67 -21.94 -19.05
C LEU A 355 -2.70 -22.36 -17.99
N LEU A 356 -2.52 -23.55 -17.42
CA LEU A 356 -3.26 -24.01 -16.26
C LEU A 356 -2.39 -23.89 -15.02
N SER A 357 -2.92 -23.30 -13.97
CA SER A 357 -2.25 -23.19 -12.66
C SER A 357 -3.14 -23.81 -11.60
N GLY A 358 -2.54 -24.54 -10.68
CA GLY A 358 -3.25 -25.11 -9.53
C GLY A 358 -2.33 -25.21 -8.33
N GLY A 359 -2.90 -25.22 -7.15
CA GLY A 359 -2.09 -25.29 -5.95
C GLY A 359 -2.87 -25.57 -4.68
N TYR A 360 -2.10 -25.85 -3.65
CA TYR A 360 -2.56 -26.05 -2.29
C TYR A 360 -1.93 -25.01 -1.36
N GLN A 361 -2.69 -24.54 -0.39
CA GLN A 361 -2.23 -23.61 0.63
C GLN A 361 -2.69 -24.11 2.01
N PHE A 362 -1.76 -24.12 2.96
CA PHE A 362 -2.03 -24.21 4.40
C PHE A 362 -1.67 -22.86 5.04
N ARG A 363 -2.53 -22.34 5.91
CA ARG A 363 -2.28 -21.16 6.73
C ARG A 363 -2.68 -21.42 8.17
N GLU A 364 -1.82 -21.04 9.09
CA GLU A 364 -2.07 -21.06 10.52
C GLU A 364 -1.76 -19.69 11.10
N GLN A 365 -2.68 -19.20 11.93
CA GLN A 365 -2.55 -17.92 12.61
C GLN A 365 -2.73 -18.17 14.12
N GLN A 366 -1.91 -17.50 14.92
CA GLN A 366 -1.97 -17.53 16.38
C GLN A 366 -2.06 -16.11 16.90
N GLY A 367 -2.81 -15.89 17.98
CA GLY A 367 -2.95 -14.59 18.61
C GLY A 367 -3.14 -14.73 20.11
N GLU A 368 -2.46 -13.86 20.85
CA GLU A 368 -2.58 -13.73 22.29
C GLU A 368 -2.45 -12.28 22.73
N ASN A 369 -3.03 -11.92 23.88
CA ASN A 369 -2.81 -10.65 24.54
C ASN A 369 -2.99 -10.75 26.06
N ASP A 370 -2.42 -9.79 26.78
CA ASP A 370 -2.50 -9.72 28.24
C ASP A 370 -3.91 -9.44 28.78
N SER A 371 -4.84 -9.01 27.91
CA SER A 371 -6.25 -8.78 28.27
C SER A 371 -7.09 -10.06 28.30
N GLY A 372 -6.47 -11.25 28.09
CA GLY A 372 -7.10 -12.56 28.24
C GLY A 372 -7.40 -13.30 26.95
N LEU A 373 -6.97 -12.80 25.78
CA LEU A 373 -6.94 -13.61 24.56
C LEU A 373 -5.77 -14.60 24.67
N THR A 374 -6.05 -15.84 25.05
CA THR A 374 -5.02 -16.85 25.30
C THR A 374 -4.84 -17.73 24.06
N ASN A 375 -3.66 -17.72 23.47
CA ASN A 375 -3.13 -18.64 22.43
C ASN A 375 -4.20 -19.32 21.53
N ARG A 376 -4.99 -18.49 20.83
CA ARG A 376 -6.02 -18.98 19.90
C ARG A 376 -5.39 -19.28 18.55
N ILE A 377 -5.85 -20.37 17.93
CA ILE A 377 -5.37 -20.84 16.64
C ILE A 377 -6.52 -20.81 15.63
N LEU A 378 -6.29 -20.12 14.51
CA LEU A 378 -7.12 -20.14 13.33
C LEU A 378 -6.32 -20.79 12.19
N SER A 379 -6.78 -21.92 11.70
CA SER A 379 -6.12 -22.63 10.60
C SER A 379 -7.04 -22.82 9.40
N SER A 380 -6.45 -22.83 8.21
CA SER A 380 -7.17 -23.09 6.96
C SER A 380 -6.34 -23.93 6.00
N ASN A 381 -7.06 -24.77 5.24
CA ASN A 381 -6.57 -25.51 4.09
C ASN A 381 -7.30 -25.02 2.86
N ALA A 382 -6.61 -24.84 1.75
CA ALA A 382 -7.23 -24.37 0.53
C ALA A 382 -6.63 -25.03 -0.72
N GLY A 383 -7.49 -25.33 -1.67
CA GLY A 383 -7.11 -25.72 -3.03
C GLY A 383 -7.61 -24.70 -4.04
N PHE A 384 -6.81 -24.40 -5.05
CA PHE A 384 -7.22 -23.51 -6.14
C PHE A 384 -6.80 -24.05 -7.50
N ALA A 385 -7.55 -23.67 -8.52
CA ALA A 385 -7.24 -23.94 -9.91
C ALA A 385 -7.61 -22.73 -10.77
N GLN A 386 -6.80 -22.44 -11.78
CA GLN A 386 -6.95 -21.31 -12.69
C GLN A 386 -6.56 -21.72 -14.11
N ALA A 387 -7.32 -21.28 -15.10
CA ALA A 387 -6.95 -21.29 -16.51
C ALA A 387 -6.69 -19.86 -16.98
N GLN A 388 -5.60 -19.65 -17.70
CA GLN A 388 -5.25 -18.39 -18.35
C GLN A 388 -5.16 -18.64 -19.86
N VAL A 389 -5.87 -17.82 -20.63
CA VAL A 389 -5.88 -17.89 -22.10
C VAL A 389 -5.30 -16.62 -22.69
N ASN A 390 -4.47 -16.79 -23.71
CA ASN A 390 -3.97 -15.73 -24.58
C ASN A 390 -4.17 -16.15 -26.04
N LEU A 391 -5.17 -15.58 -26.70
CA LEU A 391 -5.47 -15.90 -28.07
C LEU A 391 -4.97 -14.78 -28.99
N TRP A 392 -4.00 -15.10 -29.84
CA TRP A 392 -3.44 -14.22 -30.87
C TRP A 392 -2.88 -12.88 -30.37
N ASP A 393 -2.51 -12.81 -29.07
CA ASP A 393 -2.11 -11.55 -28.40
C ASP A 393 -3.13 -10.41 -28.53
N ARG A 394 -4.41 -10.78 -28.63
CA ARG A 394 -5.56 -9.87 -28.71
C ARG A 394 -6.62 -10.15 -27.67
N LEU A 395 -6.92 -11.42 -27.41
CA LEU A 395 -7.91 -11.84 -26.42
C LEU A 395 -7.23 -12.50 -25.24
N PHE A 396 -7.49 -11.97 -24.07
CA PHE A 396 -6.95 -12.46 -22.81
C PHE A 396 -8.09 -12.85 -21.87
N GLY A 397 -7.90 -13.89 -21.10
CA GLY A 397 -8.90 -14.29 -20.12
C GLY A 397 -8.32 -15.10 -18.99
N THR A 398 -8.94 -15.03 -17.83
CA THR A 398 -8.67 -15.94 -16.73
C THR A 398 -9.98 -16.44 -16.14
N ALA A 399 -10.02 -17.73 -15.81
CA ALA A 399 -11.10 -18.34 -15.06
C ALA A 399 -10.51 -19.17 -13.93
N GLY A 400 -11.02 -19.03 -12.71
CA GLY A 400 -10.48 -19.76 -11.58
C GLY A 400 -11.49 -19.97 -10.46
N VAL A 401 -11.22 -20.99 -9.66
CA VAL A 401 -11.99 -21.39 -8.49
C VAL A 401 -11.06 -21.73 -7.34
N ARG A 402 -11.48 -21.41 -6.13
CA ARG A 402 -10.78 -21.75 -4.88
C ARG A 402 -11.79 -22.23 -3.85
N TYR A 403 -11.40 -23.24 -3.10
CA TYR A 403 -12.12 -23.78 -1.96
C TYR A 403 -11.23 -23.67 -0.72
N ASP A 404 -11.72 -23.01 0.31
CA ASP A 404 -11.07 -22.84 1.61
C ASP A 404 -11.87 -23.60 2.68
N SER A 405 -11.20 -24.33 3.56
CA SER A 405 -11.76 -24.98 4.73
C SER A 405 -11.06 -24.46 6.00
N TYR A 406 -11.84 -23.91 6.91
CA TYR A 406 -11.37 -23.32 8.18
C TYR A 406 -11.83 -24.17 9.36
N ASN A 407 -10.99 -24.22 10.40
CA ASN A 407 -11.29 -24.96 11.61
C ASN A 407 -12.39 -24.33 12.49
N VAL A 408 -12.84 -23.09 12.17
CA VAL A 408 -13.74 -22.31 13.05
C VAL A 408 -15.13 -22.15 12.47
N PHE A 409 -15.27 -21.76 11.20
CA PHE A 409 -16.58 -21.42 10.59
C PHE A 409 -16.94 -22.28 9.37
N GLY A 410 -16.14 -23.31 9.05
CA GLY A 410 -16.38 -24.21 7.93
C GLY A 410 -15.76 -23.71 6.62
N ASN A 411 -16.52 -23.65 5.54
CA ASN A 411 -15.98 -23.57 4.18
C ASN A 411 -16.36 -22.28 3.45
N ALA A 412 -15.50 -21.84 2.54
CA ALA A 412 -15.76 -20.76 1.61
C ALA A 412 -15.31 -21.15 0.19
N THR A 413 -16.15 -20.91 -0.81
CA THR A 413 -15.80 -21.11 -2.22
C THR A 413 -15.82 -19.76 -2.92
N THR A 414 -14.75 -19.45 -3.64
CA THR A 414 -14.62 -18.22 -4.43
C THR A 414 -14.26 -18.54 -5.87
N TYR A 415 -14.72 -17.69 -6.78
CA TYR A 415 -14.43 -17.81 -8.21
C TYR A 415 -14.16 -16.45 -8.83
N ARG A 416 -13.47 -16.46 -9.96
CA ARG A 416 -13.10 -15.26 -10.71
C ARG A 416 -13.11 -15.55 -12.19
N LEU A 417 -13.69 -14.61 -12.96
CA LEU A 417 -13.68 -14.59 -14.42
C LEU A 417 -13.18 -13.23 -14.85
N THR A 418 -12.21 -13.19 -15.77
CA THR A 418 -11.74 -11.94 -16.34
C THR A 418 -11.60 -12.08 -17.85
N GLY A 419 -11.83 -10.99 -18.57
CA GLY A 419 -11.69 -10.93 -20.01
C GLY A 419 -11.05 -9.60 -20.44
N GLY A 420 -10.27 -9.65 -21.50
CA GLY A 420 -9.69 -8.46 -22.12
C GLY A 420 -9.54 -8.62 -23.62
N TYR A 421 -9.70 -7.53 -24.34
CA TYR A 421 -9.45 -7.44 -25.76
C TYR A 421 -8.51 -6.29 -26.07
N TYR A 422 -7.47 -6.53 -26.83
CA TYR A 422 -6.54 -5.52 -27.30
C TYR A 422 -6.61 -5.40 -28.83
N SER A 423 -7.07 -4.23 -29.30
CA SER A 423 -6.99 -3.85 -30.72
C SER A 423 -5.62 -3.27 -31.01
N LYS A 424 -4.83 -3.94 -31.82
CA LYS A 424 -3.51 -3.45 -32.28
C LYS A 424 -3.64 -2.30 -33.25
N GLU A 425 -4.80 -2.21 -33.96
CA GLU A 425 -5.09 -1.20 -34.96
C GLU A 425 -5.36 0.17 -34.35
N THR A 426 -5.99 0.19 -33.18
CA THR A 426 -6.37 1.42 -32.47
C THR A 426 -5.59 1.63 -31.18
N ASP A 427 -4.71 0.70 -30.81
CA ASP A 427 -4.01 0.69 -29.49
C ASP A 427 -5.00 0.82 -28.32
N THR A 428 -6.16 0.16 -28.43
CA THR A 428 -7.22 0.18 -27.42
C THR A 428 -7.30 -1.15 -26.71
N LYS A 429 -7.31 -1.12 -25.38
CA LYS A 429 -7.52 -2.31 -24.53
C LYS A 429 -8.83 -2.19 -23.76
N LEU A 430 -9.72 -3.14 -23.96
CA LEU A 430 -10.91 -3.33 -23.14
C LEU A 430 -10.63 -4.39 -22.07
N ARG A 431 -11.19 -4.23 -20.88
CA ARG A 431 -11.05 -5.20 -19.78
C ARG A 431 -12.33 -5.29 -18.97
N THR A 432 -12.62 -6.48 -18.49
CA THR A 432 -13.74 -6.75 -17.58
C THR A 432 -13.37 -7.83 -16.59
N SER A 433 -13.91 -7.75 -15.39
CA SER A 433 -13.78 -8.81 -14.40
C SER A 433 -15.04 -8.98 -13.58
N TYR A 434 -15.29 -10.22 -13.17
CA TYR A 434 -16.26 -10.60 -12.16
C TYR A 434 -15.60 -11.54 -11.16
N SER A 435 -15.73 -11.24 -9.87
CA SER A 435 -15.08 -12.03 -8.82
C SER A 435 -15.88 -12.03 -7.52
N THR A 436 -15.72 -13.10 -6.76
CA THR A 436 -16.25 -13.22 -5.41
C THR A 436 -15.11 -13.17 -4.39
N GLY A 437 -15.43 -12.72 -3.20
CA GLY A 437 -14.47 -12.63 -2.09
C GLY A 437 -15.11 -13.04 -0.77
N PHE A 438 -14.26 -13.35 0.19
CA PHE A 438 -14.67 -13.58 1.56
C PHE A 438 -13.59 -13.08 2.55
N ARG A 439 -13.99 -12.86 3.80
CA ARG A 439 -13.10 -12.59 4.91
C ARG A 439 -13.51 -13.40 6.14
N ALA A 440 -12.56 -14.13 6.70
CA ALA A 440 -12.72 -14.81 7.97
C ALA A 440 -12.90 -13.79 9.11
N PRO A 441 -13.72 -14.09 10.14
CA PRO A 441 -13.71 -13.30 11.36
C PRO A 441 -12.33 -13.29 12.00
N THR A 442 -11.95 -12.16 12.60
CA THR A 442 -10.67 -12.04 13.31
C THR A 442 -10.71 -12.72 14.68
N MET A 443 -9.53 -12.98 15.26
CA MET A 443 -9.46 -13.57 16.59
C MET A 443 -10.10 -12.69 17.67
N ASN A 444 -9.98 -11.35 17.56
CA ASN A 444 -10.67 -10.46 18.48
C ASN A 444 -12.19 -10.53 18.32
N GLN A 445 -12.67 -10.62 17.08
CA GLN A 445 -14.11 -10.77 16.82
C GLN A 445 -14.68 -12.09 17.35
N LEU A 446 -13.88 -13.16 17.36
CA LEU A 446 -14.32 -14.49 17.82
C LEU A 446 -14.12 -14.67 19.34
N TYR A 447 -12.99 -14.22 19.90
CA TYR A 447 -12.52 -14.72 21.19
C TYR A 447 -12.08 -13.65 22.20
N PHE A 448 -12.13 -12.34 21.84
CA PHE A 448 -11.71 -11.33 22.82
C PHE A 448 -12.64 -11.35 24.05
N PRO A 449 -12.10 -11.40 25.28
CA PRO A 449 -12.90 -11.48 26.50
C PRO A 449 -13.91 -10.32 26.61
N ASN A 450 -15.13 -10.63 27.05
CA ASN A 450 -16.24 -9.68 27.18
C ASN A 450 -16.60 -8.90 25.90
N PHE A 451 -16.33 -9.49 24.72
CA PHE A 451 -16.60 -8.86 23.43
C PHE A 451 -16.85 -9.88 22.33
N GLY A 452 -15.98 -10.89 22.20
CA GLY A 452 -15.94 -11.82 21.07
C GLY A 452 -17.19 -12.69 20.96
N ASN A 453 -17.62 -12.94 19.71
CA ASN A 453 -18.74 -13.83 19.38
C ASN A 453 -18.20 -15.03 18.56
N PRO A 454 -18.11 -16.23 19.15
CA PRO A 454 -17.56 -17.40 18.47
C PRO A 454 -18.48 -17.97 17.37
N ASN A 455 -19.72 -17.48 17.24
CA ASN A 455 -20.71 -17.95 16.27
C ASN A 455 -20.64 -17.19 14.93
N LEU A 456 -19.67 -16.30 14.73
CA LEU A 456 -19.52 -15.56 13.50
C LEU A 456 -19.06 -16.44 12.35
N GLY A 457 -19.69 -16.28 11.19
CA GLY A 457 -19.26 -16.81 9.92
C GLY A 457 -18.46 -15.79 9.08
N PRO A 458 -18.10 -16.12 7.86
CA PRO A 458 -17.33 -15.23 6.99
C PRO A 458 -18.17 -14.11 6.39
N GLU A 459 -17.58 -12.91 6.24
CA GLU A 459 -18.09 -11.88 5.34
C GLU A 459 -17.93 -12.32 3.89
N LYS A 460 -18.81 -11.87 2.99
CA LYS A 460 -18.79 -12.22 1.56
C LYS A 460 -18.84 -10.97 0.69
N SER A 461 -18.22 -11.04 -0.49
CA SER A 461 -18.32 -9.97 -1.49
C SER A 461 -18.51 -10.49 -2.91
N GLN A 462 -19.09 -9.63 -3.74
CA GLN A 462 -19.15 -9.73 -5.19
C GLN A 462 -18.61 -8.45 -5.78
N SER A 463 -17.70 -8.55 -6.74
CA SER A 463 -17.08 -7.42 -7.42
C SER A 463 -17.21 -7.56 -8.92
N MET A 464 -17.50 -6.46 -9.59
CA MET A 464 -17.50 -6.35 -11.04
C MET A 464 -16.75 -5.08 -11.44
N ASP A 465 -15.91 -5.14 -12.45
CA ASP A 465 -15.35 -3.96 -13.10
C ASP A 465 -15.30 -4.10 -14.63
N VAL A 466 -15.40 -2.95 -15.30
CA VAL A 466 -15.24 -2.79 -16.75
C VAL A 466 -14.34 -1.58 -16.96
N GLY A 467 -13.39 -1.66 -17.86
CA GLY A 467 -12.49 -0.55 -18.15
C GLY A 467 -11.97 -0.55 -19.57
N VAL A 468 -11.47 0.61 -19.95
CA VAL A 468 -10.81 0.86 -21.22
C VAL A 468 -9.48 1.59 -20.98
N ASP A 469 -8.42 1.12 -21.66
CA ASP A 469 -7.13 1.80 -21.72
C ASP A 469 -6.88 2.15 -23.18
N GLN A 470 -6.66 3.43 -23.47
CA GLN A 470 -6.36 3.95 -24.80
C GLN A 470 -4.95 4.52 -24.82
N PHE A 471 -4.16 4.05 -25.77
CA PHE A 471 -2.80 4.55 -25.96
C PHE A 471 -2.73 5.44 -27.20
N PHE A 472 -1.94 6.50 -27.10
CA PHE A 472 -1.68 7.48 -28.14
C PHE A 472 -0.19 7.80 -28.20
N LEU A 473 0.23 8.52 -29.27
CA LEU A 473 1.58 9.05 -29.42
C LEU A 473 2.66 7.97 -29.21
N SER A 474 2.54 6.86 -29.94
CA SER A 474 3.45 5.71 -29.81
C SER A 474 3.56 5.23 -28.34
N LYS A 475 2.41 5.20 -27.62
CA LYS A 475 2.26 4.80 -26.22
C LYS A 475 2.82 5.76 -25.17
N SER A 476 3.33 6.93 -25.57
CA SER A 476 3.77 7.97 -24.62
C SER A 476 2.61 8.60 -23.84
N LEU A 477 1.37 8.54 -24.36
CA LEU A 477 0.16 9.00 -23.69
C LEU A 477 -0.79 7.81 -23.51
N LYS A 478 -1.17 7.56 -22.25
CA LYS A 478 -2.18 6.57 -21.88
C LYS A 478 -3.34 7.28 -21.19
N LEU A 479 -4.55 7.02 -21.66
CA LEU A 479 -5.80 7.36 -21.00
C LEU A 479 -6.46 6.07 -20.54
N SER A 480 -6.93 6.04 -19.29
CA SER A 480 -7.67 4.90 -18.76
C SER A 480 -8.96 5.37 -18.12
N GLY A 481 -10.03 4.61 -18.36
CA GLY A 481 -11.32 4.82 -17.71
C GLY A 481 -11.91 3.50 -17.24
N GLY A 482 -12.68 3.51 -16.16
CA GLY A 482 -13.32 2.31 -15.67
C GLY A 482 -14.49 2.59 -14.74
N PHE A 483 -15.38 1.61 -14.65
CA PHE A 483 -16.48 1.56 -13.72
C PHE A 483 -16.34 0.32 -12.85
N PHE A 484 -16.61 0.44 -11.56
CA PHE A 484 -16.62 -0.68 -10.63
C PHE A 484 -17.92 -0.70 -9.82
N TRP A 485 -18.31 -1.92 -9.40
CA TRP A 485 -19.40 -2.17 -8.48
C TRP A 485 -19.03 -3.33 -7.56
N ASN A 486 -19.25 -3.13 -6.24
CA ASN A 486 -19.05 -4.14 -5.21
C ASN A 486 -20.29 -4.25 -4.33
N ARG A 487 -20.63 -5.45 -3.93
CA ARG A 487 -21.62 -5.76 -2.90
C ARG A 487 -20.98 -6.58 -1.81
N TYR A 488 -21.14 -6.14 -0.59
CA TYR A 488 -20.68 -6.81 0.62
C TYR A 488 -21.90 -7.32 1.39
N ARG A 489 -21.82 -8.53 1.94
CA ARG A 489 -22.87 -9.18 2.71
C ARG A 489 -22.31 -9.79 3.98
N ASN A 490 -23.16 -9.90 5.01
CA ASN A 490 -22.82 -10.45 6.32
C ASN A 490 -21.60 -9.74 6.93
N LEU A 491 -21.52 -8.42 6.75
CA LEU A 491 -20.44 -7.63 7.35
C LEU A 491 -20.48 -7.75 8.87
N ILE A 492 -19.33 -7.95 9.48
CA ILE A 492 -19.19 -8.02 10.93
C ILE A 492 -19.08 -6.60 11.46
N VAL A 493 -20.10 -6.16 12.16
CA VAL A 493 -20.20 -4.83 12.79
C VAL A 493 -20.30 -5.00 14.31
N THR A 494 -19.72 -4.07 15.06
CA THR A 494 -19.90 -4.02 16.51
C THR A 494 -21.15 -3.22 16.83
N THR A 495 -22.08 -3.83 17.53
CA THR A 495 -23.35 -3.23 17.90
C THR A 495 -23.59 -3.24 19.41
N PHE A 496 -24.40 -2.29 19.89
CA PHE A 496 -24.97 -2.35 21.22
C PHE A 496 -26.30 -3.10 21.13
N ASP A 497 -26.38 -4.26 21.77
CA ASP A 497 -27.60 -5.07 21.82
C ASP A 497 -27.65 -5.82 23.16
N PRO A 498 -28.48 -5.34 24.13
CA PRO A 498 -28.54 -5.91 25.47
C PRO A 498 -28.99 -7.37 25.52
N VAL A 499 -29.78 -7.79 24.54
CA VAL A 499 -30.33 -9.15 24.50
C VAL A 499 -29.34 -10.10 23.81
N PHE A 500 -28.94 -9.75 22.59
CA PHE A 500 -28.04 -10.62 21.81
C PHE A 500 -26.64 -10.69 22.38
N CYS A 501 -26.10 -9.58 22.87
CA CYS A 501 -24.72 -9.54 23.39
C CYS A 501 -24.59 -10.04 24.82
N ALA A 502 -25.67 -10.25 25.57
CA ALA A 502 -25.64 -10.71 26.95
C ALA A 502 -24.77 -11.97 27.18
N PRO A 503 -24.79 -13.00 26.31
CA PRO A 503 -23.91 -14.18 26.48
C PRO A 503 -22.42 -13.89 26.26
N PHE A 504 -22.06 -12.82 25.59
CA PHE A 504 -20.70 -12.53 25.12
C PHE A 504 -20.05 -11.36 25.84
N SER A 505 -20.83 -10.40 26.31
CA SER A 505 -20.32 -9.13 26.83
C SER A 505 -21.16 -8.55 27.95
N THR A 506 -20.53 -8.25 29.08
CA THR A 506 -21.16 -7.51 30.19
C THR A 506 -21.42 -6.06 29.82
N PHE A 507 -20.72 -5.50 28.83
CA PHE A 507 -20.92 -4.15 28.31
C PHE A 507 -22.02 -4.07 27.26
N GLN A 508 -22.66 -5.19 26.91
CA GLN A 508 -23.73 -5.29 25.90
C GLN A 508 -23.30 -4.86 24.47
N PHE A 509 -21.99 -4.80 24.21
CA PHE A 509 -21.40 -4.61 22.89
C PHE A 509 -20.74 -5.90 22.42
N CYS A 510 -21.07 -6.35 21.21
CA CYS A 510 -20.40 -7.50 20.63
C CYS A 510 -20.42 -7.41 19.09
N PRO A 511 -19.54 -8.15 18.39
CA PRO A 511 -19.58 -8.25 16.94
C PRO A 511 -20.76 -9.13 16.49
N GLN A 512 -21.51 -8.63 15.50
CA GLN A 512 -22.64 -9.31 14.87
C GLN A 512 -22.52 -9.27 13.34
N GLN A 513 -23.12 -10.24 12.66
CA GLN A 513 -23.18 -10.29 11.18
C GLN A 513 -24.51 -9.69 10.69
N LEU A 514 -24.61 -8.38 10.74
CA LEU A 514 -25.83 -7.66 10.41
C LEU A 514 -25.69 -6.72 9.19
N GLY A 515 -24.47 -6.43 8.75
CA GLY A 515 -24.23 -5.39 7.77
C GLY A 515 -24.24 -5.88 6.32
N ASP A 516 -25.01 -5.22 5.48
CA ASP A 516 -24.89 -5.28 4.02
C ASP A 516 -24.49 -3.91 3.48
N ALA A 517 -23.57 -3.87 2.53
CA ALA A 517 -23.13 -2.63 1.92
C ALA A 517 -22.92 -2.75 0.43
N SER A 518 -23.02 -1.65 -0.28
CA SER A 518 -22.66 -1.56 -1.69
C SER A 518 -21.75 -0.37 -1.95
N THR A 519 -20.84 -0.55 -2.90
CA THR A 519 -19.98 0.54 -3.40
C THR A 519 -19.93 0.50 -4.91
N LYS A 520 -19.94 1.66 -5.54
CA LYS A 520 -19.81 1.81 -6.99
C LYS A 520 -19.12 3.11 -7.32
N GLY A 521 -18.49 3.17 -8.46
CA GLY A 521 -17.81 4.39 -8.84
C GLY A 521 -17.10 4.34 -10.18
N TRP A 522 -16.46 5.47 -10.50
CA TRP A 522 -15.71 5.68 -11.71
C TRP A 522 -14.25 5.97 -11.36
N GLU A 523 -13.37 5.43 -12.18
CA GLU A 523 -11.94 5.69 -12.12
C GLU A 523 -11.49 6.22 -13.48
N ALA A 524 -10.69 7.28 -13.49
CA ALA A 524 -10.05 7.79 -14.69
C ALA A 524 -8.59 8.10 -14.39
N SER A 525 -7.70 7.82 -15.34
CA SER A 525 -6.29 8.21 -15.23
C SER A 525 -5.73 8.65 -16.57
N LEU A 526 -4.76 9.55 -16.51
CA LEU A 526 -3.95 10.00 -17.62
C LEU A 526 -2.49 9.86 -17.21
N SER A 527 -1.68 9.23 -18.05
CA SER A 527 -0.23 9.15 -17.91
C SER A 527 0.42 9.59 -19.20
N TYR A 528 1.37 10.51 -19.11
CA TYR A 528 2.11 11.04 -20.24
C TYR A 528 3.60 11.09 -19.91
N ALA A 529 4.43 10.61 -20.80
CA ALA A 529 5.89 10.74 -20.77
C ALA A 529 6.38 11.36 -22.07
N TYR A 530 7.04 12.49 -21.98
CA TYR A 530 7.58 13.16 -23.16
C TYR A 530 8.83 12.46 -23.67
N THR A 531 8.80 11.99 -24.89
CA THR A 531 9.86 11.18 -25.52
C THR A 531 10.63 11.90 -26.63
N SER A 532 10.29 13.17 -26.96
CA SER A 532 10.93 13.91 -28.05
C SER A 532 12.24 14.59 -27.60
N GLU A 533 13.12 14.88 -28.56
CA GLU A 533 14.45 15.45 -28.36
C GLU A 533 14.49 16.94 -28.00
N ARG A 534 13.34 17.62 -27.89
CA ARG A 534 13.33 19.04 -27.52
C ARG A 534 13.84 19.24 -26.10
N GLN A 535 15.02 19.81 -25.96
CA GLN A 535 15.78 19.95 -24.72
C GLN A 535 15.00 20.61 -23.57
N PHE A 536 14.10 21.57 -23.86
CA PHE A 536 13.31 22.28 -22.85
C PHE A 536 12.11 21.49 -22.28
N LEU A 537 11.72 20.34 -22.88
CA LEU A 537 10.68 19.44 -22.37
C LEU A 537 11.27 18.10 -21.89
N ARG A 538 12.57 18.01 -21.79
CA ARG A 538 13.26 16.78 -21.38
C ARG A 538 12.71 16.24 -20.07
N GLY A 539 12.42 14.95 -20.03
CA GLY A 539 11.95 14.26 -18.84
C GLY A 539 10.59 14.73 -18.31
N LEU A 540 9.83 15.53 -19.10
CA LEU A 540 8.49 15.92 -18.69
C LEU A 540 7.59 14.69 -18.59
N THR A 541 7.12 14.42 -17.38
CA THR A 541 6.13 13.38 -17.11
C THR A 541 4.92 13.99 -16.42
N PHE A 542 3.76 13.49 -16.77
CA PHE A 542 2.51 13.90 -16.15
C PHE A 542 1.65 12.69 -15.85
N GLN A 543 1.23 12.54 -14.62
CA GLN A 543 0.28 11.52 -14.19
C GLN A 543 -0.84 12.19 -13.40
N ALA A 544 -2.08 11.92 -13.78
CA ALA A 544 -3.25 12.36 -13.04
C ALA A 544 -4.22 11.20 -12.89
N GLN A 545 -4.82 11.09 -11.73
CA GLN A 545 -5.77 10.04 -11.38
C GLN A 545 -6.98 10.65 -10.69
N TYR A 546 -8.16 10.16 -11.01
CA TYR A 546 -9.41 10.54 -10.39
C TYR A 546 -10.20 9.29 -10.02
N THR A 547 -10.81 9.32 -8.86
CA THR A 547 -11.72 8.27 -8.37
C THR A 547 -12.95 8.91 -7.78
N ASN A 548 -14.12 8.49 -8.26
CA ASN A 548 -15.41 8.71 -7.60
C ASN A 548 -15.85 7.42 -6.94
N THR A 549 -16.24 7.46 -5.67
CA THR A 549 -16.69 6.29 -4.89
C THR A 549 -17.96 6.61 -4.14
N LEU A 550 -19.07 6.05 -4.57
CA LEU A 550 -20.36 6.10 -3.87
C LEU A 550 -20.48 4.85 -3.00
N THR A 551 -20.56 5.06 -1.70
CA THR A 551 -20.73 3.99 -0.71
C THR A 551 -22.11 4.09 -0.07
N ARG A 552 -22.71 2.94 0.22
CA ARG A 552 -24.02 2.88 0.88
C ARG A 552 -24.09 1.66 1.78
N ASP A 553 -24.37 1.87 3.04
CA ASP A 553 -24.89 0.87 3.95
C ASP A 553 -26.32 0.57 3.52
N LEU A 554 -26.68 -0.69 3.30
CA LEU A 554 -27.97 -1.06 2.73
C LEU A 554 -29.07 -1.15 3.78
N ASP A 555 -28.71 -1.26 5.06
CA ASP A 555 -29.63 -1.35 6.18
C ASP A 555 -30.06 0.04 6.65
N THR A 556 -29.10 0.97 6.74
CA THR A 556 -29.32 2.33 7.25
C THR A 556 -29.43 3.38 6.16
N ALA A 557 -29.10 3.05 4.90
CA ALA A 557 -28.92 3.96 3.78
C ALA A 557 -27.81 5.02 3.97
N ALA A 558 -27.04 4.98 5.06
CA ALA A 558 -25.94 5.88 5.35
C ALA A 558 -24.72 5.61 4.43
N ARG A 559 -23.84 6.59 4.30
CA ARG A 559 -22.55 6.42 3.64
C ARG A 559 -21.56 5.72 4.57
N LEU A 560 -20.71 4.87 4.02
CA LEU A 560 -19.65 4.25 4.81
C LEU A 560 -18.66 5.32 5.32
N PRO A 561 -18.19 5.21 6.57
CA PRO A 561 -17.35 6.22 7.19
C PRO A 561 -15.99 6.32 6.54
N ARG A 562 -15.47 7.54 6.51
CA ARG A 562 -14.13 7.90 6.00
C ARG A 562 -13.91 7.63 4.51
N TRP A 563 -14.98 7.45 3.71
CA TRP A 563 -14.89 7.37 2.26
C TRP A 563 -15.23 8.72 1.61
N PRO A 564 -14.25 9.37 0.95
CA PRO A 564 -14.54 10.54 0.13
C PRO A 564 -15.32 10.11 -1.12
N VAL A 565 -16.27 10.95 -1.56
CA VAL A 565 -16.94 10.71 -2.84
C VAL A 565 -15.96 10.89 -3.99
N ASP A 566 -15.20 11.95 -3.92
CA ASP A 566 -14.25 12.33 -4.97
C ASP A 566 -12.86 12.45 -4.39
N GLN A 567 -11.89 11.89 -5.09
CA GLN A 567 -10.47 12.07 -4.82
C GLN A 567 -9.70 12.12 -6.12
N TRP A 568 -8.63 12.89 -6.12
CA TRP A 568 -7.68 12.90 -7.23
C TRP A 568 -6.25 13.03 -6.71
N SER A 569 -5.31 12.55 -7.51
CA SER A 569 -3.88 12.74 -7.34
C SER A 569 -3.26 13.17 -8.66
N MET A 570 -2.16 13.93 -8.57
CA MET A 570 -1.40 14.40 -9.71
C MET A 570 0.09 14.38 -9.37
N VAL A 571 0.89 13.92 -10.31
CA VAL A 571 2.36 13.92 -10.25
C VAL A 571 2.88 14.52 -11.53
N ILE A 572 3.69 15.57 -11.42
CA ILE A 572 4.38 16.22 -12.53
C ILE A 572 5.87 16.10 -12.29
N GLY A 573 6.58 15.41 -13.17
CA GLY A 573 8.03 15.30 -13.18
C GLY A 573 8.65 16.13 -14.30
N TYR A 574 9.79 16.74 -14.04
CA TYR A 574 10.51 17.54 -15.01
C TYR A 574 12.01 17.49 -14.78
N GLN A 575 12.78 17.37 -15.86
CA GLN A 575 14.24 17.35 -15.85
C GLN A 575 14.80 18.55 -16.59
N PRO A 576 14.91 19.74 -15.95
CA PRO A 576 15.35 20.97 -16.62
C PRO A 576 16.78 20.88 -17.17
N ILE A 577 17.64 20.18 -16.45
CA ILE A 577 19.01 19.85 -16.84
C ILE A 577 19.31 18.40 -16.45
N GLU A 578 20.28 17.79 -17.10
CA GLU A 578 20.57 16.36 -16.93
C GLU A 578 20.75 15.90 -15.45
N PRO A 579 21.50 16.61 -14.59
CA PRO A 579 21.67 16.18 -13.20
C PRO A 579 20.49 16.52 -12.28
N MET A 580 19.45 17.24 -12.76
CA MET A 580 18.40 17.77 -11.91
C MET A 580 17.03 17.17 -12.27
N TRP A 581 16.31 16.67 -11.26
CA TRP A 581 14.92 16.23 -11.38
C TRP A 581 14.04 16.98 -10.38
N ILE A 582 12.90 17.48 -10.84
CA ILE A 582 11.90 18.19 -10.02
C ILE A 582 10.59 17.42 -10.13
N THR A 583 9.93 17.20 -9.00
CA THR A 583 8.62 16.58 -8.95
C THR A 583 7.65 17.42 -8.12
N VAL A 584 6.49 17.71 -8.68
CA VAL A 584 5.36 18.30 -7.95
C VAL A 584 4.30 17.23 -7.79
N THR A 585 3.82 17.03 -6.57
CA THR A 585 2.70 16.13 -6.28
C THR A 585 1.55 16.92 -5.69
N GLY A 586 0.34 16.60 -6.10
CA GLY A 586 -0.90 17.15 -5.54
C GLY A 586 -1.90 16.05 -5.27
N ARG A 587 -2.62 16.13 -4.17
CA ARG A 587 -3.74 15.24 -3.87
C ARG A 587 -4.93 16.02 -3.31
N TYR A 588 -6.12 15.62 -3.70
CA TYR A 588 -7.38 16.12 -3.17
C TYR A 588 -8.19 14.98 -2.59
N VAL A 589 -8.77 15.22 -1.43
CA VAL A 589 -9.67 14.31 -0.75
C VAL A 589 -10.97 15.04 -0.45
N GLY A 590 -12.06 14.58 -1.04
CA GLY A 590 -13.39 15.17 -0.88
C GLY A 590 -13.93 15.08 0.53
N SER A 591 -15.05 15.77 0.77
CA SER A 591 -15.76 15.70 2.05
C SER A 591 -16.25 14.28 2.32
N ARG A 592 -16.23 13.89 3.60
CA ARG A 592 -16.58 12.54 4.05
C ARG A 592 -17.14 12.57 5.46
N PHE A 593 -17.79 11.51 5.89
CA PHE A 593 -18.21 11.34 7.26
C PHE A 593 -17.16 10.57 8.08
N ASN A 594 -16.97 10.93 9.32
CA ASN A 594 -16.04 10.25 10.23
C ASN A 594 -16.68 9.02 10.90
N THR A 595 -17.98 9.03 11.10
CA THR A 595 -18.76 8.04 11.86
C THR A 595 -19.78 7.30 10.98
N THR A 596 -20.19 6.12 11.40
CA THR A 596 -21.20 5.29 10.71
C THR A 596 -22.57 5.96 10.63
N GLY A 597 -22.99 6.72 11.66
CA GLY A 597 -24.27 7.45 11.67
C GLY A 597 -24.28 8.71 10.81
N ASN A 598 -23.20 9.06 10.12
CA ASN A 598 -23.06 10.27 9.29
C ASN A 598 -23.33 11.59 10.03
N ASN A 599 -23.20 11.61 11.34
CA ASN A 599 -23.43 12.76 12.21
C ASN A 599 -22.20 13.67 12.37
N GLN A 600 -21.04 13.27 11.89
CA GLN A 600 -19.81 14.04 11.93
C GLN A 600 -19.15 14.07 10.56
N SER A 601 -19.06 15.25 9.94
CA SER A 601 -18.43 15.44 8.64
C SER A 601 -16.98 15.93 8.78
N LEU A 602 -16.11 15.48 7.89
CA LEU A 602 -14.76 15.99 7.65
C LEU A 602 -14.75 16.80 6.36
N ARG A 603 -14.12 17.97 6.39
CA ARG A 603 -14.01 18.86 5.22
C ARG A 603 -13.11 18.25 4.14
N ALA A 604 -13.37 18.64 2.90
CA ALA A 604 -12.45 18.39 1.80
C ALA A 604 -11.17 19.20 1.98
N PHE A 605 -10.06 18.67 1.45
CA PHE A 605 -8.77 19.33 1.45
C PHE A 605 -7.93 18.93 0.23
N ASP A 606 -6.95 19.76 -0.09
CA ASP A 606 -5.90 19.43 -1.06
C ASP A 606 -4.52 19.71 -0.47
N VAL A 607 -3.56 18.84 -0.74
CA VAL A 607 -2.18 18.94 -0.26
C VAL A 607 -1.23 18.85 -1.43
N TRP A 608 -0.27 19.77 -1.47
CA TRP A 608 0.73 19.85 -2.50
C TRP A 608 2.13 19.73 -1.91
N SER A 609 3.00 19.03 -2.62
CA SER A 609 4.40 18.83 -2.23
C SER A 609 5.33 19.03 -3.41
N LEU A 610 6.56 19.41 -3.13
CA LEU A 610 7.63 19.60 -4.10
C LEU A 610 8.83 18.76 -3.67
N ALA A 611 9.40 18.02 -4.59
CA ALA A 611 10.69 17.35 -4.41
C ALA A 611 11.65 17.78 -5.52
N ALA A 612 12.92 17.97 -5.18
CA ALA A 612 13.98 18.23 -6.13
C ALA A 612 15.18 17.34 -5.78
N THR A 613 15.80 16.74 -6.79
CA THR A 613 17.05 16.00 -6.66
C THR A 613 18.08 16.58 -7.61
N TYR A 614 19.34 16.55 -7.19
CA TYR A 614 20.48 17.00 -7.99
C TYR A 614 21.64 16.02 -7.86
N ASP A 615 22.06 15.42 -8.97
CA ASP A 615 23.21 14.53 -9.03
C ASP A 615 24.49 15.36 -9.10
N VAL A 616 25.15 15.57 -7.95
CA VAL A 616 26.41 16.31 -7.85
C VAL A 616 27.53 15.59 -8.60
N THR A 617 27.52 14.26 -8.48
CA THR A 617 28.35 13.34 -9.25
C THR A 617 27.52 12.07 -9.54
N LYS A 618 28.06 11.15 -10.32
CA LYS A 618 27.43 9.82 -10.52
C LYS A 618 27.21 9.04 -9.22
N GLN A 619 27.97 9.37 -8.17
CA GLN A 619 27.94 8.69 -6.87
C GLN A 619 27.21 9.47 -5.77
N VAL A 620 27.04 10.78 -5.94
CA VAL A 620 26.51 11.67 -4.89
C VAL A 620 25.31 12.44 -5.42
N GLN A 621 24.17 12.28 -4.78
CA GLN A 621 22.94 13.00 -5.04
C GLN A 621 22.53 13.79 -3.79
N VAL A 622 22.18 15.06 -3.95
CA VAL A 622 21.51 15.85 -2.93
C VAL A 622 20.03 15.98 -3.28
N TYR A 623 19.20 16.13 -2.26
CA TYR A 623 17.77 16.32 -2.49
C TYR A 623 17.14 17.25 -1.45
N LEU A 624 16.06 17.90 -1.88
CA LEU A 624 15.19 18.73 -1.05
C LEU A 624 13.74 18.29 -1.26
N ARG A 625 12.96 18.33 -0.18
CA ARG A 625 11.52 18.07 -0.24
C ARG A 625 10.78 19.07 0.65
N ALA A 626 9.70 19.64 0.12
CA ALA A 626 8.77 20.47 0.85
C ALA A 626 7.37 19.84 0.79
N GLU A 627 6.78 19.58 1.93
CA GLU A 627 5.46 18.97 2.08
C GLU A 627 4.45 20.02 2.54
N ASN A 628 3.19 19.85 2.14
CA ASN A 628 2.10 20.77 2.45
C ASN A 628 2.47 22.24 2.14
N LEU A 629 2.88 22.50 0.89
CA LEU A 629 3.42 23.78 0.40
C LEU A 629 2.54 24.98 0.78
N PHE A 630 1.21 24.81 0.72
CA PHE A 630 0.25 25.88 0.98
C PHE A 630 -0.21 25.93 2.44
N ASN A 631 0.42 25.12 3.32
CA ASN A 631 0.10 25.02 4.74
C ASN A 631 -1.39 24.76 5.00
N GLU A 632 -1.97 23.82 4.21
CA GLU A 632 -3.37 23.42 4.33
C GLU A 632 -3.63 22.82 5.72
N LYS A 633 -4.73 23.25 6.32
CA LYS A 633 -5.16 22.83 7.66
C LYS A 633 -6.32 21.86 7.54
N TYR A 634 -6.04 20.58 7.64
CA TYR A 634 -7.00 19.51 7.38
C TYR A 634 -7.03 18.47 8.50
N GLU A 635 -7.93 17.51 8.39
CA GLU A 635 -8.01 16.32 9.24
C GLU A 635 -8.27 15.09 8.35
N GLU A 636 -7.48 14.04 8.49
CA GLU A 636 -7.72 12.75 7.84
C GLU A 636 -8.73 11.92 8.65
N VAL A 637 -8.62 11.99 9.97
CA VAL A 637 -9.52 11.47 10.99
C VAL A 637 -9.87 12.63 11.91
N ALA A 638 -11.08 12.66 12.46
CA ALA A 638 -11.49 13.75 13.34
C ALA A 638 -10.55 13.88 14.54
N SER A 639 -10.14 15.08 14.85
CA SER A 639 -9.19 15.45 15.90
C SER A 639 -7.75 14.97 15.70
N ALA A 640 -7.45 14.19 14.66
CA ALA A 640 -6.09 13.72 14.39
C ALA A 640 -5.19 14.85 13.87
N GLY A 641 -3.96 14.90 14.35
CA GLY A 641 -2.92 15.81 13.91
C GLY A 641 -2.44 15.48 12.49
N VAL A 642 -2.08 16.53 11.76
CA VAL A 642 -1.50 16.43 10.41
C VAL A 642 -0.31 17.37 10.30
N PRO A 643 0.68 17.06 9.43
CA PRO A 643 1.84 17.92 9.28
C PRO A 643 1.44 19.27 8.70
N ILE A 644 1.95 20.34 9.28
CA ILE A 644 1.98 21.68 8.68
C ILE A 644 3.03 21.70 7.55
N ARG A 645 3.22 22.86 6.89
CA ARG A 645 4.31 23.01 5.91
C ARG A 645 5.64 22.53 6.52
N SER A 646 6.31 21.62 5.83
CA SER A 646 7.51 20.96 6.33
C SER A 646 8.58 20.89 5.24
N ILE A 647 9.84 21.00 5.61
CA ILE A 647 10.97 20.98 4.69
C ILE A 647 12.00 19.97 5.19
N PHE A 648 12.52 19.17 4.27
CA PHE A 648 13.53 18.14 4.52
C PHE A 648 14.58 18.19 3.43
N GLY A 649 15.84 18.02 3.79
CA GLY A 649 16.95 17.94 2.87
C GLY A 649 17.87 16.77 3.20
N GLY A 650 18.53 16.22 2.20
CA GLY A 650 19.39 15.08 2.43
C GLY A 650 20.39 14.83 1.33
N VAL A 651 21.25 13.85 1.59
CA VAL A 651 22.25 13.35 0.67
C VAL A 651 22.12 11.84 0.54
N ARG A 652 22.31 11.34 -0.68
CA ARG A 652 22.46 9.92 -0.99
C ARG A 652 23.78 9.69 -1.67
N VAL A 653 24.48 8.63 -1.28
CA VAL A 653 25.71 8.20 -1.93
C VAL A 653 25.59 6.73 -2.35
N ALA A 654 26.19 6.38 -3.48
CA ALA A 654 26.23 4.99 -3.94
C ALA A 654 27.55 4.74 -4.68
N PHE A 655 28.27 3.70 -4.27
CA PHE A 655 29.54 3.28 -4.86
C PHE A 655 29.41 1.85 -5.33
N SER A 656 29.62 1.64 -6.61
CA SER A 656 29.67 0.30 -7.22
C SER A 656 31.11 -0.13 -7.42
N ALA A 657 31.41 -1.39 -7.11
CA ALA A 657 32.68 -1.98 -7.49
C ALA A 657 32.80 -1.95 -9.03
N LYS A 658 33.99 -1.76 -9.53
CA LYS A 658 34.21 -1.92 -10.97
C LYS A 658 33.94 -3.37 -11.35
N PRO A 659 33.27 -3.60 -12.50
CA PRO A 659 32.98 -4.95 -12.99
C PRO A 659 34.21 -5.79 -13.16
#